data_896aa5c3aa60fbcb38cd136ab7b1b7ba
#
_entry.id   896aa5c3aa60fbcb38cd136ab7b1b7ba
#
_cell.length_a   1.000
_cell.length_b   1.000
_cell.length_c   1.000
_cell.angle_alpha   90.00
_cell.angle_beta   90.00
_cell.angle_gamma   90.00
#
_symmetry.space_group_name_H-M   'P 1'
#
loop_
_entity.id
_entity.type
_entity.pdbx_description
1 polymer ?
#
loop_
_entity_poly.entity_id
_entity_poly.type
_entity_poly.pdbx_seq_one_letter_code
_entity_poly.pdbx_strand_id
1 'polypeptide(L)'
;MSTTPCVMPPTWRAGHSLFVDGTLGNDTAEQAASIASRCIMAGRSVLYVPCVTSQKRTFAMLMKANELGEQLLDVANPNANAAIDHQLISAVGYQQGVATSRFEQLADELVGVRSRLTRYLGDLHGVNQTWGVSAYQTIQNLASISELPAHPMTRVRLTKECALAIGKSLDEWAKKLERAGELGEYSVGPDDTAWYGASLYSEEEAIDAYQRVVNVLRSLLPATREQVTTTVKVCGFSIPQTADEWSKQVTVLKNLRRVLDVFQPEIFERDIDAMIEATESKQERKTSDSQMGFWDRRRHIKEAKSMLRVGAQVEDLHEALLVVKRQGEQWRLFVPHGGWPVLPPKLDDIIATQEQLMSNLTALDTVLATTPAGAELQQQDFNALEERLKALFDDRKALDTLPERCVIERELKRAGLGELVDDLRERKVKVDAVSNELRLAWWTTVFDDIVHSSAIISNQDGSALQAASDRFVQVDVEHVRSIGPMIMQESMRRLCDLLFSRTQEANMMHTALAGASSISLSRIHQDHPEILAAAKPVIMATPATLAAVTNPTPIADVVIIDAAAHLPSVLLLSILCRARQVVILAHRSTVTSEGIGMLMSMLPNISVASHPTRRDPRVNRFLEEQGYGKVNTDVVREPMQGHIRFHKIEAAGVPLMASGLVESSQQEIAEVVRLITQRAQTFTLVPPSYLLTVVCLTSTFRTRLGAELRSLAAKSEAMGRFLRHVRIVDIADVAGARATDVILSMSYAKTTHGRLLQQFGVLENNGGRGMLLDALALCDHHLDIVSAFGASDLDDDRLHQDGPKMLKVLLQWAEDLDEANVVRPAIKQTDENVLFNDLATRIRERGLNVAVDYGYDGGMKLPMVVGLKDKPFALAVFTDDAQFMGMQSTRERHRILPQEIESLGWSVMTIWSVGAFVNPEKEVDRVVARLGEIYQDKQ
;
A
#
# COMPACT_ATOMS: atom_id res chain seq x y z
N MET A 1 11.47 -17.66 20.37
CA MET A 1 12.67 -17.05 19.81
C MET A 1 12.38 -15.58 19.59
N SER A 2 13.26 -14.72 20.08
CA SER A 2 13.24 -13.30 19.72
C SER A 2 13.22 -13.15 18.20
N THR A 3 12.25 -12.41 17.70
CA THR A 3 12.06 -12.18 16.26
C THR A 3 13.06 -11.17 15.70
N THR A 4 13.77 -10.45 16.58
CA THR A 4 14.73 -9.40 16.19
C THR A 4 16.14 -9.99 16.11
N PRO A 5 16.70 -10.23 14.92
CA PRO A 5 18.05 -10.71 14.82
C PRO A 5 19.03 -9.62 15.29
N CYS A 6 19.83 -9.90 16.28
CA CYS A 6 21.02 -9.10 16.55
C CYS A 6 21.93 -9.16 15.32
N VAL A 7 21.89 -8.10 14.52
CA VAL A 7 22.74 -8.01 13.32
C VAL A 7 24.16 -7.69 13.77
N MET A 8 24.97 -8.73 13.92
CA MET A 8 26.38 -8.57 14.26
C MET A 8 27.15 -7.94 13.11
N PRO A 9 27.93 -6.90 13.35
CA PRO A 9 28.70 -6.23 12.31
C PRO A 9 29.76 -7.15 11.71
N PRO A 10 30.21 -6.89 10.50
CA PRO A 10 31.32 -7.62 9.87
C PRO A 10 32.59 -7.69 10.74
N THR A 11 32.85 -6.63 11.48
CA THR A 11 33.99 -6.53 12.41
C THR A 11 33.97 -7.62 13.49
N TRP A 12 32.79 -8.05 13.95
CA TRP A 12 32.70 -9.15 14.91
C TRP A 12 33.21 -10.49 14.32
N ARG A 13 32.93 -10.75 13.06
CA ARG A 13 33.49 -11.95 12.35
C ARG A 13 35.01 -11.89 12.25
N ALA A 14 35.59 -10.70 12.21
CA ALA A 14 37.03 -10.47 12.22
C ALA A 14 37.67 -10.61 13.61
N GLY A 15 36.93 -10.95 14.65
CA GLY A 15 37.45 -11.21 16.00
C GLY A 15 37.45 -9.97 16.93
N HIS A 16 36.83 -8.87 16.54
CA HIS A 16 36.75 -7.69 17.41
C HIS A 16 35.72 -7.88 18.54
N SER A 17 36.09 -7.47 19.75
CA SER A 17 35.19 -7.40 20.90
C SER A 17 34.15 -6.28 20.71
N LEU A 18 32.98 -6.38 21.35
CA LEU A 18 31.91 -5.40 21.21
C LEU A 18 31.06 -5.30 22.48
N PHE A 19 30.39 -4.14 22.60
CA PHE A 19 29.38 -3.89 23.59
C PHE A 19 27.99 -3.90 22.91
N VAL A 20 27.07 -4.66 23.46
CA VAL A 20 25.68 -4.76 22.99
C VAL A 20 24.79 -4.04 24.00
N ASP A 21 24.24 -2.93 23.60
CA ASP A 21 23.30 -2.16 24.39
C ASP A 21 21.93 -2.82 24.35
N GLY A 22 21.51 -3.39 25.46
CA GLY A 22 20.19 -4.00 25.65
C GLY A 22 19.14 -2.92 25.85
N THR A 23 18.25 -2.73 24.89
CA THR A 23 17.12 -1.80 25.03
C THR A 23 16.00 -2.38 25.89
N LEU A 24 15.08 -1.51 26.28
CA LEU A 24 13.92 -1.85 27.08
C LEU A 24 13.08 -2.95 26.41
N GLY A 25 12.59 -3.91 27.19
CA GLY A 25 11.79 -5.02 26.69
C GLY A 25 12.57 -6.21 26.09
N ASN A 26 13.89 -6.15 26.02
CA ASN A 26 14.73 -7.26 25.61
C ASN A 26 15.25 -8.07 26.80
N ASP A 27 15.20 -9.39 26.67
CA ASP A 27 15.94 -10.29 27.56
C ASP A 27 17.35 -10.51 26.99
N THR A 28 18.37 -10.09 27.74
CA THR A 28 19.76 -10.17 27.28
C THR A 28 20.22 -11.62 27.08
N ALA A 29 19.63 -12.60 27.78
CA ALA A 29 19.91 -14.01 27.56
C ALA A 29 19.47 -14.52 26.20
N GLU A 30 18.41 -13.95 25.58
CA GLU A 30 18.02 -14.26 24.21
C GLU A 30 19.10 -13.83 23.20
N GLN A 31 19.66 -12.65 23.40
CA GLN A 31 20.76 -12.14 22.59
C GLN A 31 22.02 -13.01 22.77
N ALA A 32 22.33 -13.39 24.02
CA ALA A 32 23.43 -14.29 24.31
C ALA A 32 23.28 -15.65 23.64
N ALA A 33 22.09 -16.26 23.68
CA ALA A 33 21.80 -17.55 23.04
C ALA A 33 21.91 -17.47 21.51
N SER A 34 21.45 -16.36 20.92
CA SER A 34 21.59 -16.11 19.48
C SER A 34 23.08 -15.99 19.06
N ILE A 35 23.87 -15.26 19.84
CA ILE A 35 25.31 -15.11 19.59
C ILE A 35 26.04 -16.45 19.77
N ALA A 36 25.74 -17.20 20.84
CA ALA A 36 26.29 -18.53 21.10
C ALA A 36 25.98 -19.49 19.95
N SER A 37 24.74 -19.55 19.47
CA SER A 37 24.33 -20.37 18.33
C SER A 37 25.13 -20.08 17.07
N ARG A 38 25.41 -18.83 16.78
CA ARG A 38 26.26 -18.41 15.64
C ARG A 38 27.71 -18.80 15.83
N CYS A 39 28.22 -18.75 17.06
CA CYS A 39 29.58 -19.23 17.37
C CYS A 39 29.69 -20.72 17.14
N ILE A 40 28.73 -21.51 17.63
CA ILE A 40 28.69 -22.97 17.43
C ILE A 40 28.71 -23.32 15.95
N MET A 41 27.86 -22.64 15.17
CA MET A 41 27.81 -22.80 13.70
C MET A 41 29.15 -22.47 13.04
N ALA A 42 29.85 -21.45 13.52
CA ALA A 42 31.19 -21.06 13.04
C ALA A 42 32.33 -21.97 13.57
N GLY A 43 32.05 -22.99 14.40
CA GLY A 43 33.05 -23.84 15.04
C GLY A 43 33.86 -23.14 16.13
N ARG A 44 33.34 -22.10 16.73
CA ARG A 44 33.98 -21.30 17.79
C ARG A 44 33.42 -21.67 19.17
N SER A 45 34.28 -21.84 20.15
CA SER A 45 33.89 -22.05 21.52
C SER A 45 33.47 -20.79 22.25
N VAL A 46 32.49 -20.93 23.15
CA VAL A 46 31.87 -19.81 23.89
C VAL A 46 31.93 -20.06 25.38
N LEU A 47 32.35 -19.06 26.14
CA LEU A 47 32.18 -19.00 27.59
C LEU A 47 31.05 -18.01 27.88
N TYR A 48 29.89 -18.51 28.34
CA TYR A 48 28.79 -17.68 28.77
C TYR A 48 28.84 -17.42 30.27
N VAL A 49 28.89 -16.16 30.66
CA VAL A 49 29.00 -15.69 32.04
C VAL A 49 27.80 -14.84 32.41
N PRO A 50 26.72 -15.44 32.95
CA PRO A 50 25.59 -14.67 33.49
C PRO A 50 25.99 -13.99 34.80
N CYS A 51 25.83 -12.67 34.89
CA CYS A 51 26.09 -11.90 36.10
C CYS A 51 24.92 -11.96 37.09
N VAL A 52 23.74 -12.36 36.65
CA VAL A 52 22.54 -12.52 37.48
C VAL A 52 21.94 -13.91 37.33
N THR A 53 21.30 -14.39 38.39
CA THR A 53 20.78 -15.78 38.47
C THR A 53 19.64 -16.06 37.50
N SER A 54 18.81 -15.02 37.20
CA SER A 54 17.71 -15.11 36.24
C SER A 54 18.23 -15.50 34.86
N GLN A 55 19.27 -14.85 34.37
CA GLN A 55 19.84 -15.04 33.03
C GLN A 55 20.44 -16.43 32.84
N LYS A 56 21.06 -16.97 33.89
CA LYS A 56 21.52 -18.37 33.88
C LYS A 56 20.42 -19.36 33.47
N ARG A 57 19.23 -19.26 34.10
CA ARG A 57 18.09 -20.15 33.84
C ARG A 57 17.50 -19.89 32.45
N THR A 58 17.32 -18.64 32.11
CA THR A 58 16.75 -18.25 30.80
C THR A 58 17.64 -18.76 29.68
N PHE A 59 18.94 -18.53 29.72
CA PHE A 59 19.89 -19.04 28.73
C PHE A 59 19.83 -20.54 28.56
N ALA A 60 19.91 -21.33 29.66
CA ALA A 60 19.83 -22.77 29.60
C ALA A 60 18.50 -23.26 29.00
N MET A 61 17.37 -22.64 29.36
CA MET A 61 16.06 -22.93 28.76
C MET A 61 16.02 -22.61 27.25
N LEU A 62 16.59 -21.48 26.83
CA LEU A 62 16.66 -21.11 25.43
C LEU A 62 17.52 -22.04 24.60
N MET A 63 18.69 -22.46 25.13
CA MET A 63 19.54 -23.47 24.48
C MET A 63 18.79 -24.81 24.32
N LYS A 64 18.05 -25.23 25.34
CA LYS A 64 17.23 -26.43 25.25
C LYS A 64 16.06 -26.30 24.28
N ALA A 65 15.35 -25.17 24.28
CA ALA A 65 14.24 -24.92 23.39
C ALA A 65 14.66 -24.85 21.91
N ASN A 66 15.92 -24.50 21.66
CA ASN A 66 16.55 -24.50 20.35
C ASN A 66 17.22 -25.82 19.97
N GLU A 67 17.00 -26.88 20.73
CA GLU A 67 17.62 -28.21 20.55
C GLU A 67 19.17 -28.19 20.65
N LEU A 68 19.73 -27.16 21.28
CA LEU A 68 21.17 -26.99 21.50
C LEU A 68 21.60 -27.27 22.96
N GLY A 69 20.71 -27.83 23.77
CA GLY A 69 21.00 -28.10 25.19
C GLY A 69 22.19 -29.01 25.40
N GLU A 70 22.38 -29.99 24.51
CA GLU A 70 23.53 -30.89 24.59
C GLU A 70 24.88 -30.23 24.28
N GLN A 71 24.87 -29.07 23.65
CA GLN A 71 26.06 -28.26 23.37
C GLN A 71 26.55 -27.46 24.59
N LEU A 72 25.72 -27.40 25.66
CA LEU A 72 25.97 -26.64 26.87
C LEU A 72 26.65 -27.51 27.95
N LEU A 73 27.74 -27.02 28.50
CA LEU A 73 28.35 -27.50 29.72
C LEU A 73 28.03 -26.54 30.87
N ASP A 74 27.13 -26.95 31.79
CA ASP A 74 26.77 -26.12 32.95
C ASP A 74 27.69 -26.36 34.12
N VAL A 75 28.60 -25.42 34.37
CA VAL A 75 29.50 -25.40 35.56
C VAL A 75 29.19 -24.23 36.51
N ALA A 76 28.07 -23.57 36.30
CA ALA A 76 27.61 -22.46 37.12
C ALA A 76 27.03 -22.89 38.49
N ASN A 77 26.99 -24.20 38.78
CA ASN A 77 26.53 -24.72 40.05
C ASN A 77 27.76 -25.04 40.95
N PRO A 78 27.74 -24.68 42.24
CA PRO A 78 28.86 -24.99 43.18
C PRO A 78 29.27 -26.49 43.23
N ASN A 79 28.33 -27.38 42.95
CA ASN A 79 28.57 -28.83 42.89
C ASN A 79 28.90 -29.33 41.46
N ALA A 80 29.26 -28.43 40.55
CA ALA A 80 29.43 -28.73 39.13
C ALA A 80 30.53 -29.79 38.85
N ASN A 81 31.61 -29.82 39.64
CA ASN A 81 32.70 -30.76 39.40
C ASN A 81 32.25 -32.24 39.44
N ALA A 82 31.25 -32.57 40.25
CA ALA A 82 30.68 -33.90 40.30
C ALA A 82 29.80 -34.30 39.08
N ALA A 83 29.43 -33.32 38.28
CA ALA A 83 28.54 -33.48 37.13
C ALA A 83 29.22 -33.27 35.76
N ILE A 84 30.46 -32.77 35.74
CA ILE A 84 31.21 -32.49 34.50
C ILE A 84 31.46 -33.79 33.73
N ASP A 85 31.92 -34.81 34.40
CA ASP A 85 32.21 -36.11 33.79
C ASP A 85 30.98 -36.69 33.10
N HIS A 86 29.84 -36.66 33.77
CA HIS A 86 28.57 -37.13 33.21
C HIS A 86 28.12 -36.32 31.99
N GLN A 87 28.23 -35.00 32.04
CA GLN A 87 27.84 -34.11 30.92
C GLN A 87 28.74 -34.32 29.68
N LEU A 88 30.04 -34.60 29.88
CA LEU A 88 30.99 -34.85 28.79
C LEU A 88 30.83 -36.26 28.20
N ILE A 89 30.62 -37.28 29.04
CA ILE A 89 30.35 -38.64 28.57
C ILE A 89 29.07 -38.69 27.76
N SER A 90 28.02 -38.01 28.21
CA SER A 90 26.75 -37.92 27.47
C SER A 90 26.92 -37.26 26.11
N ALA A 91 27.76 -36.24 25.98
CA ALA A 91 28.00 -35.55 24.71
C ALA A 91 28.69 -36.45 23.67
N VAL A 92 29.65 -37.28 24.12
CA VAL A 92 30.36 -38.22 23.23
C VAL A 92 29.46 -39.41 22.86
N GLY A 93 28.54 -39.81 23.76
CA GLY A 93 27.57 -40.90 23.54
C GLY A 93 26.33 -40.52 22.72
N TYR A 94 26.08 -39.25 22.49
CA TYR A 94 24.85 -38.72 21.88
C TYR A 94 24.72 -38.97 20.35
N GLN A 95 25.42 -39.92 19.79
CA GLN A 95 25.39 -40.23 18.36
C GLN A 95 24.05 -40.79 17.83
N GLN A 96 23.11 -41.11 18.69
CA GLN A 96 21.82 -41.70 18.33
C GLN A 96 20.69 -40.67 18.46
N GLY A 97 20.38 -39.95 17.43
CA GLY A 97 19.11 -39.17 17.37
C GLY A 97 19.18 -37.75 16.89
N VAL A 98 20.23 -37.33 16.19
CA VAL A 98 20.23 -36.04 15.53
C VAL A 98 19.25 -36.12 14.37
N ALA A 99 18.12 -35.41 14.50
CA ALA A 99 17.12 -35.32 13.44
C ALA A 99 17.74 -34.71 12.18
N THR A 100 17.47 -35.31 11.02
CA THR A 100 17.92 -34.76 9.75
C THR A 100 17.30 -33.40 9.56
N SER A 101 18.12 -32.38 9.43
CA SER A 101 17.61 -31.01 9.25
C SER A 101 16.96 -30.84 7.89
N ARG A 102 15.77 -30.29 7.87
CA ARG A 102 15.07 -29.83 6.63
C ARG A 102 15.43 -28.43 6.21
N PHE A 103 16.49 -27.84 6.77
CA PHE A 103 16.87 -26.45 6.61
C PHE A 103 17.01 -26.02 5.15
N GLU A 104 17.75 -26.79 4.33
CA GLU A 104 17.98 -26.45 2.91
C GLU A 104 16.68 -26.49 2.10
N GLN A 105 15.86 -27.53 2.28
CA GLN A 105 14.55 -27.65 1.59
C GLN A 105 13.63 -26.49 1.94
N LEU A 106 13.56 -26.11 3.22
CA LEU A 106 12.77 -24.98 3.68
C LEU A 106 13.34 -23.64 3.20
N ALA A 107 14.67 -23.53 3.08
CA ALA A 107 15.31 -22.33 2.53
C ALA A 107 14.95 -22.12 1.05
N ASP A 108 14.99 -23.20 0.23
CA ASP A 108 14.62 -23.14 -1.19
C ASP A 108 13.15 -22.75 -1.37
N GLU A 109 12.25 -23.37 -0.60
CA GLU A 109 10.82 -23.01 -0.62
C GLU A 109 10.60 -21.55 -0.20
N LEU A 110 11.28 -21.12 0.87
CA LEU A 110 11.19 -19.75 1.37
C LEU A 110 11.62 -18.71 0.31
N VAL A 111 12.68 -19.01 -0.45
CA VAL A 111 13.14 -18.17 -1.56
C VAL A 111 12.05 -18.01 -2.62
N GLY A 112 11.38 -19.09 -2.99
CA GLY A 112 10.30 -19.09 -3.97
C GLY A 112 9.12 -18.21 -3.54
N VAL A 113 8.60 -18.45 -2.31
CA VAL A 113 7.46 -17.71 -1.77
C VAL A 113 7.82 -16.23 -1.54
N ARG A 114 9.00 -15.96 -0.99
CA ARG A 114 9.51 -14.59 -0.80
C ARG A 114 9.60 -13.83 -2.12
N SER A 115 10.12 -14.47 -3.16
CA SER A 115 10.29 -13.85 -4.48
C SER A 115 8.96 -13.41 -5.06
N ARG A 116 7.90 -14.20 -4.87
CA ARG A 116 6.54 -13.86 -5.31
C ARG A 116 6.01 -12.60 -4.62
N LEU A 117 6.09 -12.54 -3.28
CA LEU A 117 5.64 -11.38 -2.50
C LEU A 117 6.47 -10.12 -2.78
N THR A 118 7.79 -10.27 -2.92
CA THR A 118 8.68 -9.13 -3.23
C THR A 118 8.42 -8.59 -4.63
N ARG A 119 8.16 -9.46 -5.61
CA ARG A 119 7.85 -9.05 -6.98
C ARG A 119 6.51 -8.35 -7.06
N TYR A 120 5.49 -8.84 -6.33
CA TYR A 120 4.20 -8.16 -6.21
C TYR A 120 4.37 -6.72 -5.72
N LEU A 121 5.07 -6.51 -4.61
CA LEU A 121 5.32 -5.16 -4.07
C LEU A 121 6.15 -4.30 -5.04
N GLY A 122 7.13 -4.92 -5.71
CA GLY A 122 7.92 -4.23 -6.73
C GLY A 122 7.07 -3.75 -7.91
N ASP A 123 6.14 -4.59 -8.37
CA ASP A 123 5.23 -4.24 -9.47
C ASP A 123 4.16 -3.22 -9.02
N LEU A 124 3.67 -3.32 -7.77
CA LEU A 124 2.67 -2.39 -7.23
C LEU A 124 3.23 -0.98 -7.04
N HIS A 125 4.41 -0.85 -6.44
CA HIS A 125 5.03 0.44 -6.10
C HIS A 125 6.07 0.90 -7.11
N GLY A 126 6.51 0.01 -8.01
CA GLY A 126 7.47 0.34 -9.06
C GLY A 126 6.92 1.37 -10.04
N VAL A 127 7.68 2.43 -10.29
CA VAL A 127 7.30 3.45 -11.27
C VAL A 127 7.37 2.84 -12.67
N ASN A 128 6.25 2.79 -13.37
CA ASN A 128 6.18 2.37 -14.76
C ASN A 128 6.91 3.40 -15.65
N GLN A 129 7.88 2.97 -16.44
CA GLN A 129 8.70 3.86 -17.26
C GLN A 129 7.90 4.60 -18.34
N THR A 130 6.82 4.01 -18.82
CA THR A 130 5.97 4.61 -19.86
C THR A 130 5.12 5.74 -19.29
N TRP A 131 4.56 5.54 -18.10
CA TRP A 131 3.59 6.45 -17.50
C TRP A 131 4.16 7.38 -16.44
N GLY A 132 5.35 7.07 -15.88
CA GLY A 132 5.97 7.84 -14.82
C GLY A 132 5.28 7.72 -13.45
N VAL A 133 4.34 6.77 -13.30
CA VAL A 133 3.57 6.51 -12.08
C VAL A 133 3.54 5.01 -11.78
N SER A 134 3.28 4.65 -10.51
CA SER A 134 3.11 3.27 -10.10
C SER A 134 1.64 2.83 -10.12
N ALA A 135 1.39 1.51 -10.10
CA ALA A 135 0.04 0.97 -9.94
C ALA A 135 -0.62 1.48 -8.65
N TYR A 136 0.13 1.53 -7.55
CA TYR A 136 -0.35 2.07 -6.27
C TYR A 136 -0.80 3.53 -6.37
N GLN A 137 0.03 4.39 -6.98
CA GLN A 137 -0.33 5.80 -7.19
C GLN A 137 -1.58 5.94 -8.05
N THR A 138 -1.72 5.10 -9.08
CA THR A 138 -2.90 5.09 -9.95
C THR A 138 -4.16 4.73 -9.18
N ILE A 139 -4.09 3.70 -8.30
CA ILE A 139 -5.19 3.31 -7.41
C ILE A 139 -5.59 4.47 -6.49
N GLN A 140 -4.63 5.16 -5.86
CA GLN A 140 -4.90 6.29 -4.97
C GLN A 140 -5.60 7.45 -5.71
N ASN A 141 -5.15 7.77 -6.93
CA ASN A 141 -5.79 8.82 -7.74
C ASN A 141 -7.22 8.43 -8.17
N LEU A 142 -7.44 7.18 -8.56
CA LEU A 142 -8.77 6.69 -8.89
C LEU A 142 -9.70 6.68 -7.67
N ALA A 143 -9.20 6.29 -6.50
CA ALA A 143 -9.95 6.37 -5.25
C ALA A 143 -10.32 7.82 -4.91
N SER A 144 -9.39 8.78 -5.07
CA SER A 144 -9.66 10.20 -4.81
C SER A 144 -10.74 10.79 -5.73
N ILE A 145 -10.78 10.33 -6.99
CA ILE A 145 -11.81 10.75 -7.94
C ILE A 145 -13.19 10.20 -7.53
N SER A 146 -13.25 9.00 -6.97
CA SER A 146 -14.50 8.39 -6.51
C SER A 146 -15.09 9.06 -5.25
N GLU A 147 -14.30 9.74 -4.45
CA GLU A 147 -14.76 10.50 -3.27
C GLU A 147 -15.38 11.86 -3.58
N LEU A 148 -15.27 12.34 -4.82
CA LEU A 148 -15.81 13.64 -5.21
C LEU A 148 -17.34 13.69 -5.08
N PRO A 149 -17.93 14.82 -4.64
CA PRO A 149 -19.37 14.96 -4.49
C PRO A 149 -20.17 14.72 -5.77
N ALA A 150 -19.58 15.05 -6.92
CA ALA A 150 -20.10 14.73 -8.25
C ALA A 150 -19.23 13.63 -8.85
N HIS A 151 -19.61 12.37 -8.62
CA HIS A 151 -18.86 11.22 -9.11
C HIS A 151 -18.82 11.22 -10.64
N PRO A 152 -17.64 11.23 -11.27
CA PRO A 152 -17.54 10.99 -12.70
C PRO A 152 -17.93 9.52 -12.99
N MET A 153 -18.64 9.30 -14.10
CA MET A 153 -19.28 8.01 -14.40
C MET A 153 -18.88 7.45 -15.77
N THR A 154 -17.93 8.07 -16.47
CA THR A 154 -17.52 7.58 -17.80
C THR A 154 -16.95 6.17 -17.73
N ARG A 155 -17.32 5.36 -18.72
CA ARG A 155 -16.75 4.03 -18.96
C ARG A 155 -15.76 4.01 -20.12
N VAL A 156 -15.54 5.16 -20.72
CA VAL A 156 -14.65 5.28 -21.87
C VAL A 156 -13.22 4.97 -21.46
N ARG A 157 -12.54 4.20 -22.29
CA ARG A 157 -11.11 3.89 -22.21
C ARG A 157 -10.41 4.56 -23.37
N LEU A 158 -9.44 5.38 -23.05
CA LEU A 158 -8.63 6.04 -24.07
C LEU A 158 -7.69 5.02 -24.73
N THR A 159 -7.34 5.25 -25.99
CA THR A 159 -6.24 4.48 -26.56
C THR A 159 -4.92 4.85 -25.87
N LYS A 160 -3.96 3.91 -25.85
CA LYS A 160 -2.65 4.14 -25.23
C LYS A 160 -1.95 5.36 -25.83
N GLU A 161 -2.03 5.50 -27.16
CA GLU A 161 -1.44 6.62 -27.89
C GLU A 161 -2.07 7.95 -27.49
N CYS A 162 -3.39 8.00 -27.40
CA CYS A 162 -4.13 9.17 -26.92
C CYS A 162 -3.72 9.53 -25.49
N ALA A 163 -3.78 8.56 -24.56
CA ALA A 163 -3.48 8.78 -23.15
C ALA A 163 -2.03 9.28 -22.93
N LEU A 164 -1.07 8.79 -23.70
CA LEU A 164 0.32 9.26 -23.68
C LEU A 164 0.46 10.69 -24.26
N ALA A 165 -0.27 10.98 -25.32
CA ALA A 165 -0.23 12.31 -25.96
C ALA A 165 -0.78 13.40 -25.03
N ILE A 166 -1.91 13.14 -24.36
CA ILE A 166 -2.58 14.11 -23.51
C ILE A 166 -2.00 14.15 -22.07
N GLY A 167 -1.37 13.10 -21.61
CA GLY A 167 -0.94 12.92 -20.21
C GLY A 167 0.00 14.02 -19.70
N LYS A 168 0.81 14.62 -20.58
CA LYS A 168 1.72 15.72 -20.22
C LYS A 168 1.03 17.07 -20.03
N SER A 169 -0.16 17.24 -20.58
CA SER A 169 -0.95 18.47 -20.57
C SER A 169 -2.43 18.21 -20.28
N LEU A 170 -2.69 17.26 -19.37
CA LEU A 170 -4.06 16.80 -19.04
C LEU A 170 -4.96 17.96 -18.63
N ASP A 171 -4.45 18.91 -17.84
CA ASP A 171 -5.21 20.10 -17.42
C ASP A 171 -5.54 21.06 -18.57
N GLU A 172 -4.72 21.12 -19.61
CA GLU A 172 -5.03 21.93 -20.80
C GLU A 172 -6.17 21.28 -21.61
N TRP A 173 -6.15 19.95 -21.73
CA TRP A 173 -7.24 19.22 -22.37
C TRP A 173 -8.53 19.26 -21.56
N ALA A 174 -8.44 19.21 -20.23
CA ALA A 174 -9.58 19.42 -19.35
C ALA A 174 -10.24 20.79 -19.58
N LYS A 175 -9.45 21.86 -19.63
CA LYS A 175 -9.94 23.22 -19.94
C LYS A 175 -10.59 23.32 -21.32
N LYS A 176 -10.06 22.63 -22.33
CA LYS A 176 -10.68 22.59 -23.66
C LYS A 176 -12.04 21.88 -23.64
N LEU A 177 -12.13 20.77 -22.90
CA LEU A 177 -13.41 20.09 -22.71
C LEU A 177 -14.42 20.94 -21.92
N GLU A 178 -13.98 21.62 -20.87
CA GLU A 178 -14.81 22.56 -20.12
C GLU A 178 -15.28 23.70 -21.03
N ARG A 179 -14.38 24.27 -21.85
CA ARG A 179 -14.72 25.29 -22.80
C ARG A 179 -15.74 24.82 -23.85
N ALA A 180 -15.59 23.62 -24.37
CA ALA A 180 -16.60 23.04 -25.26
C ALA A 180 -17.96 22.92 -24.57
N GLY A 181 -17.99 22.55 -23.31
CA GLY A 181 -19.22 22.50 -22.51
C GLY A 181 -19.87 23.88 -22.28
N GLU A 182 -19.06 24.90 -21.98
CA GLU A 182 -19.53 26.29 -21.88
C GLU A 182 -20.20 26.79 -23.18
N LEU A 183 -19.67 26.33 -24.32
CA LEU A 183 -20.21 26.62 -25.65
C LEU A 183 -21.44 25.77 -26.02
N GLY A 184 -21.88 24.88 -25.11
CA GLY A 184 -23.08 24.07 -25.28
C GLY A 184 -22.86 22.68 -25.88
N GLU A 185 -21.63 22.20 -25.97
CA GLU A 185 -21.30 20.90 -26.63
C GLU A 185 -22.06 19.71 -26.03
N TYR A 186 -22.29 19.73 -24.72
CA TYR A 186 -22.96 18.62 -24.00
C TYR A 186 -24.43 18.91 -23.67
N SER A 187 -24.92 20.12 -23.91
CA SER A 187 -26.28 20.53 -23.54
C SER A 187 -27.20 20.76 -24.73
N VAL A 188 -26.62 21.12 -25.90
CA VAL A 188 -27.37 21.41 -27.12
C VAL A 188 -27.56 20.18 -27.97
N GLY A 189 -28.79 19.79 -28.23
CA GLY A 189 -29.16 18.64 -29.06
C GLY A 189 -29.69 19.02 -30.45
N PRO A 190 -30.03 18.02 -31.27
CA PRO A 190 -30.58 18.22 -32.63
C PRO A 190 -31.88 19.03 -32.67
N ASP A 191 -32.69 18.97 -31.61
CA ASP A 191 -33.98 19.65 -31.50
C ASP A 191 -33.83 21.09 -31.01
N ASP A 192 -32.66 21.48 -30.49
CA ASP A 192 -32.44 22.78 -29.88
C ASP A 192 -31.96 23.83 -30.87
N THR A 193 -31.32 23.43 -31.98
CA THR A 193 -30.78 24.31 -32.99
C THR A 193 -30.83 23.72 -34.40
N ALA A 194 -31.26 24.51 -35.36
CA ALA A 194 -31.27 24.15 -36.76
C ALA A 194 -29.86 23.99 -37.35
N TRP A 195 -28.87 24.60 -36.74
CA TRP A 195 -27.44 24.47 -37.10
C TRP A 195 -26.73 23.33 -36.43
N TYR A 196 -27.43 22.43 -35.72
CA TYR A 196 -26.81 21.30 -35.04
C TYR A 196 -26.03 20.42 -36.01
N GLY A 197 -24.74 20.24 -35.72
CA GLY A 197 -23.87 19.41 -36.56
C GLY A 197 -23.37 20.09 -37.83
N ALA A 198 -23.64 21.39 -38.04
CA ALA A 198 -23.09 22.14 -39.18
C ALA A 198 -21.56 22.30 -39.04
N SER A 199 -20.83 22.10 -40.14
CA SER A 199 -19.37 22.16 -40.19
C SER A 199 -18.89 23.59 -40.49
N LEU A 200 -18.77 24.42 -39.44
CA LEU A 200 -18.31 25.79 -39.51
C LEU A 200 -17.11 25.97 -38.56
N TYR A 201 -15.97 26.45 -39.09
CA TYR A 201 -14.71 26.50 -38.37
C TYR A 201 -14.15 27.90 -38.15
N SER A 202 -14.84 28.91 -38.64
CA SER A 202 -14.48 30.29 -38.39
C SER A 202 -15.73 31.18 -38.35
N GLU A 203 -15.62 32.34 -37.71
CA GLU A 203 -16.69 33.34 -37.71
C GLU A 203 -17.01 33.84 -39.16
N GLU A 204 -16.01 33.92 -40.02
CA GLU A 204 -16.17 34.28 -41.41
C GLU A 204 -17.03 33.27 -42.18
N GLU A 205 -16.78 31.95 -41.96
CA GLU A 205 -17.60 30.88 -42.54
C GLU A 205 -19.05 30.93 -42.03
N ALA A 206 -19.24 31.18 -40.73
CA ALA A 206 -20.56 31.30 -40.14
C ALA A 206 -21.34 32.51 -40.67
N ILE A 207 -20.67 33.64 -40.83
CA ILE A 207 -21.25 34.87 -41.43
C ILE A 207 -21.62 34.63 -42.90
N ASP A 208 -20.72 34.01 -43.70
CA ASP A 208 -20.98 33.69 -45.11
C ASP A 208 -22.14 32.70 -45.25
N ALA A 209 -22.16 31.63 -44.44
CA ALA A 209 -23.28 30.68 -44.45
C ALA A 209 -24.62 31.33 -44.10
N TYR A 210 -24.64 32.17 -43.08
CA TYR A 210 -25.85 32.90 -42.73
C TYR A 210 -26.27 33.89 -43.82
N GLN A 211 -25.33 34.62 -44.41
CA GLN A 211 -25.61 35.54 -45.53
C GLN A 211 -26.18 34.81 -46.75
N ARG A 212 -25.69 33.59 -47.04
CA ARG A 212 -26.24 32.72 -48.09
C ARG A 212 -27.67 32.31 -47.77
N VAL A 213 -27.95 31.91 -46.52
CA VAL A 213 -29.32 31.61 -46.06
C VAL A 213 -30.23 32.80 -46.26
N VAL A 214 -29.80 34.02 -45.86
CA VAL A 214 -30.56 35.28 -46.02
C VAL A 214 -30.79 35.55 -47.48
N ASN A 215 -29.76 35.46 -48.31
CA ASN A 215 -29.85 35.75 -49.77
C ASN A 215 -30.80 34.76 -50.47
N VAL A 216 -30.68 33.46 -50.20
CA VAL A 216 -31.57 32.48 -50.78
C VAL A 216 -33.02 32.71 -50.32
N LEU A 217 -33.24 32.84 -49.04
CA LEU A 217 -34.60 32.97 -48.47
C LEU A 217 -35.32 34.26 -48.86
N ARG A 218 -34.61 35.40 -48.81
CA ARG A 218 -35.24 36.70 -49.00
C ARG A 218 -35.18 37.27 -50.43
N SER A 219 -34.23 36.76 -51.24
CA SER A 219 -34.00 37.30 -52.60
C SER A 219 -34.21 36.22 -53.66
N LEU A 220 -33.40 35.12 -53.61
CA LEU A 220 -33.33 34.19 -54.72
C LEU A 220 -34.56 33.28 -54.80
N LEU A 221 -35.07 32.78 -53.69
CA LEU A 221 -36.20 31.85 -53.70
C LEU A 221 -37.52 32.54 -54.11
N PRO A 222 -37.86 33.76 -53.63
CA PRO A 222 -39.01 34.51 -54.13
C PRO A 222 -38.90 34.83 -55.63
N ALA A 223 -37.72 35.31 -56.08
CA ALA A 223 -37.49 35.58 -57.50
C ALA A 223 -37.60 34.33 -58.38
N THR A 224 -37.07 33.19 -57.90
CA THR A 224 -37.17 31.87 -58.58
C THR A 224 -38.62 31.45 -58.70
N ARG A 225 -39.44 31.56 -57.67
CA ARG A 225 -40.88 31.23 -57.69
C ARG A 225 -41.66 32.11 -58.74
N GLU A 226 -41.33 33.39 -58.80
CA GLU A 226 -41.92 34.32 -59.80
C GLU A 226 -41.48 33.90 -61.20
N GLN A 227 -40.19 33.61 -61.40
CA GLN A 227 -39.64 33.17 -62.66
C GLN A 227 -40.20 31.82 -63.13
N VAL A 228 -40.32 30.85 -62.22
CA VAL A 228 -41.00 29.55 -62.44
C VAL A 228 -42.41 29.77 -62.88
N THR A 229 -43.20 30.62 -62.16
CA THR A 229 -44.58 30.86 -62.48
C THR A 229 -44.75 31.52 -63.87
N THR A 230 -43.84 32.44 -64.24
CA THR A 230 -43.80 33.09 -65.52
C THR A 230 -43.39 32.13 -66.60
N THR A 231 -42.37 31.35 -66.42
CA THR A 231 -41.87 30.38 -67.38
C THR A 231 -42.88 29.25 -67.66
N VAL A 232 -43.49 28.71 -66.62
CA VAL A 232 -44.56 27.67 -66.77
C VAL A 232 -45.72 28.21 -67.63
N LYS A 233 -46.13 29.49 -67.40
CA LYS A 233 -47.24 30.10 -68.18
C LYS A 233 -46.87 30.39 -69.63
N VAL A 234 -45.63 30.78 -69.92
CA VAL A 234 -45.13 31.08 -71.23
C VAL A 234 -44.75 29.92 -72.05
N CYS A 235 -43.95 28.97 -71.41
CA CYS A 235 -43.35 27.82 -72.10
C CYS A 235 -44.22 26.56 -72.01
N GLY A 236 -45.23 26.50 -71.15
CA GLY A 236 -46.05 25.30 -70.95
C GLY A 236 -45.35 24.19 -70.20
N PHE A 237 -44.30 24.52 -69.46
CA PHE A 237 -43.51 23.52 -68.67
C PHE A 237 -44.29 22.94 -67.51
N SER A 238 -43.96 21.73 -67.13
CA SER A 238 -44.38 21.15 -65.86
C SER A 238 -43.84 22.03 -64.71
N ILE A 239 -44.64 22.20 -63.63
CA ILE A 239 -44.21 22.94 -62.43
C ILE A 239 -43.07 22.16 -61.74
N PRO A 240 -41.83 22.73 -61.69
CA PRO A 240 -40.72 22.09 -60.96
C PRO A 240 -41.02 22.17 -59.48
N GLN A 241 -40.79 21.03 -58.77
CA GLN A 241 -40.98 20.96 -57.31
C GLN A 241 -39.68 21.31 -56.58
N THR A 242 -38.54 21.10 -57.18
CA THR A 242 -37.22 21.25 -56.58
C THR A 242 -36.33 22.21 -57.37
N ALA A 243 -35.29 22.75 -56.73
CA ALA A 243 -34.29 23.59 -57.34
C ALA A 243 -33.50 22.85 -58.45
N ASP A 244 -33.27 21.55 -58.29
CA ASP A 244 -32.62 20.70 -59.29
C ASP A 244 -33.47 20.52 -60.53
N GLU A 245 -34.79 20.25 -60.39
CA GLU A 245 -35.73 20.21 -61.50
C GLU A 245 -35.78 21.56 -62.25
N TRP A 246 -35.81 22.65 -61.49
CA TRP A 246 -35.76 23.99 -62.08
C TRP A 246 -34.43 24.19 -62.84
N SER A 247 -33.31 23.81 -62.29
CA SER A 247 -32.02 23.90 -62.94
C SER A 247 -31.98 23.12 -64.29
N LYS A 248 -32.57 21.95 -64.34
CA LYS A 248 -32.69 21.16 -65.57
C LYS A 248 -33.54 21.87 -66.61
N GLN A 249 -34.66 22.48 -66.19
CA GLN A 249 -35.54 23.27 -67.09
C GLN A 249 -34.81 24.51 -67.64
N VAL A 250 -34.10 25.27 -66.77
CA VAL A 250 -33.31 26.45 -67.19
C VAL A 250 -32.17 26.03 -68.10
N THR A 251 -31.57 24.88 -67.90
CA THR A 251 -30.53 24.37 -68.80
C THR A 251 -31.07 24.06 -70.20
N VAL A 252 -32.28 23.50 -70.29
CA VAL A 252 -32.96 23.34 -71.57
C VAL A 252 -33.23 24.64 -72.26
N LEU A 253 -33.73 25.66 -71.52
CA LEU A 253 -33.97 27.02 -72.05
C LEU A 253 -32.68 27.68 -72.52
N LYS A 254 -31.57 27.52 -71.76
CA LYS A 254 -30.25 28.08 -72.13
C LYS A 254 -29.72 27.43 -73.40
N ASN A 255 -29.89 26.15 -73.55
CA ASN A 255 -29.46 25.38 -74.75
C ASN A 255 -30.38 25.66 -75.95
N LEU A 256 -31.67 25.77 -75.69
CA LEU A 256 -32.68 26.15 -76.71
C LEU A 256 -32.41 27.54 -77.28
N ARG A 257 -32.08 28.50 -76.45
CA ARG A 257 -31.67 29.83 -76.87
C ARG A 257 -30.54 29.75 -77.90
N ARG A 258 -29.50 28.96 -77.61
CA ARG A 258 -28.36 28.78 -78.56
C ARG A 258 -28.82 28.25 -79.91
N VAL A 259 -29.84 27.36 -79.92
CA VAL A 259 -30.44 26.83 -81.11
C VAL A 259 -31.25 27.88 -81.87
N LEU A 260 -32.07 28.66 -81.11
CA LEU A 260 -32.93 29.73 -81.66
C LEU A 260 -32.13 31.03 -82.13
N ASP A 261 -30.89 31.16 -81.63
CA ASP A 261 -29.97 32.19 -82.15
C ASP A 261 -29.47 31.83 -83.57
N VAL A 262 -29.48 30.56 -83.91
CA VAL A 262 -29.01 30.03 -85.20
C VAL A 262 -30.12 29.69 -86.18
N PHE A 263 -31.23 29.15 -85.66
CA PHE A 263 -32.37 28.73 -86.47
C PHE A 263 -33.65 29.55 -86.09
N GLN A 264 -34.60 29.62 -87.07
CA GLN A 264 -35.92 30.16 -86.84
C GLN A 264 -36.71 29.15 -86.00
N PRO A 265 -37.68 29.55 -85.15
CA PRO A 265 -38.51 28.65 -84.36
C PRO A 265 -39.24 27.63 -85.10
N GLU A 266 -39.65 27.92 -86.35
CA GLU A 266 -40.38 27.05 -87.23
C GLU A 266 -39.56 25.78 -87.63
N ILE A 267 -38.27 25.71 -87.31
CA ILE A 267 -37.45 24.47 -87.51
C ILE A 267 -38.02 23.26 -86.77
N PHE A 268 -38.63 23.50 -85.60
CA PHE A 268 -39.18 22.38 -84.77
C PHE A 268 -40.51 21.83 -85.29
N GLU A 269 -41.16 22.53 -86.26
CA GLU A 269 -42.35 22.01 -87.02
C GLU A 269 -41.99 21.14 -88.22
N ARG A 270 -40.81 21.23 -88.63
CA ARG A 270 -40.35 20.53 -89.77
C ARG A 270 -39.90 19.07 -89.48
N ASP A 271 -39.81 18.30 -90.47
CA ASP A 271 -39.28 16.97 -90.38
C ASP A 271 -37.77 17.03 -90.22
N ILE A 272 -37.34 17.20 -88.98
CA ILE A 272 -35.94 17.33 -88.56
C ILE A 272 -35.20 16.00 -88.91
N ASP A 273 -35.80 14.87 -88.75
CA ASP A 273 -35.18 13.60 -89.05
C ASP A 273 -34.85 13.46 -90.54
N ALA A 274 -35.78 13.83 -91.39
CA ALA A 274 -35.53 13.90 -92.83
C ALA A 274 -34.43 14.90 -93.23
N MET A 275 -34.31 16.00 -92.48
CA MET A 275 -33.26 17.03 -92.68
C MET A 275 -31.91 16.54 -92.25
N ILE A 276 -31.85 15.77 -91.17
CA ILE A 276 -30.65 15.13 -90.66
C ILE A 276 -30.15 14.08 -91.65
N GLU A 277 -31.08 13.19 -92.02
CA GLU A 277 -30.76 12.19 -93.01
C GLU A 277 -30.31 12.80 -94.37
N ALA A 278 -30.86 13.91 -94.77
CA ALA A 278 -30.44 14.64 -95.98
C ALA A 278 -29.06 15.26 -95.90
N THR A 279 -28.60 15.67 -94.69
CA THR A 279 -27.28 16.30 -94.42
C THR A 279 -26.18 15.28 -94.07
N GLU A 280 -26.48 14.01 -93.88
CA GLU A 280 -25.51 12.97 -93.64
C GLU A 280 -24.35 12.99 -94.64
N SER A 281 -23.12 12.72 -94.16
CA SER A 281 -21.95 12.49 -94.99
C SER A 281 -22.04 11.23 -95.81
N LYS A 282 -21.22 11.09 -96.91
CA LYS A 282 -21.23 9.86 -97.74
C LYS A 282 -20.89 8.59 -96.97
N GLN A 283 -20.16 8.72 -95.89
CA GLN A 283 -19.77 7.57 -95.04
C GLN A 283 -20.93 7.15 -94.07
N GLU A 284 -21.60 8.09 -93.48
CA GLU A 284 -22.73 7.86 -92.59
C GLU A 284 -23.90 7.24 -93.32
N ARG A 285 -24.23 7.70 -94.50
CA ARG A 285 -25.28 7.12 -95.40
C ARG A 285 -25.07 5.68 -95.77
N LYS A 286 -23.85 5.21 -95.81
CA LYS A 286 -23.58 3.78 -96.13
C LYS A 286 -23.84 2.93 -94.90
N THR A 287 -23.85 3.50 -93.77
CA THR A 287 -24.06 2.85 -92.42
C THR A 287 -25.51 2.94 -91.97
N SER A 288 -26.24 3.97 -92.38
CA SER A 288 -27.64 4.22 -92.00
C SER A 288 -28.70 3.63 -93.04
N ASP A 289 -28.25 2.99 -94.13
CA ASP A 289 -29.09 2.39 -95.20
C ASP A 289 -30.17 3.36 -95.72
N SER A 290 -29.81 4.67 -95.87
CA SER A 290 -30.67 5.75 -96.28
C SER A 290 -31.17 5.56 -97.71
N GLN A 291 -32.48 5.50 -97.89
CA GLN A 291 -33.16 5.34 -99.24
C GLN A 291 -33.59 6.72 -99.84
N MET A 292 -33.19 7.84 -99.22
CA MET A 292 -33.60 9.18 -99.67
C MET A 292 -33.04 9.55 -101.02
N GLY A 293 -33.98 9.94 -102.00
CA GLY A 293 -33.67 10.33 -103.32
C GLY A 293 -32.84 11.61 -103.38
N PHE A 294 -32.10 11.76 -104.58
CA PHE A 294 -31.22 12.95 -104.75
C PHE A 294 -31.97 14.31 -104.75
N TRP A 295 -33.23 14.29 -105.31
CA TRP A 295 -34.02 15.49 -105.30
C TRP A 295 -34.64 15.86 -103.99
N ASP A 296 -35.10 14.86 -103.21
CA ASP A 296 -35.62 15.01 -101.90
C ASP A 296 -34.55 15.51 -100.89
N ARG A 297 -33.42 14.95 -101.03
CA ARG A 297 -32.23 15.36 -100.28
C ARG A 297 -31.92 16.86 -100.51
N ARG A 298 -31.85 17.27 -101.80
CA ARG A 298 -31.57 18.71 -102.17
C ARG A 298 -32.65 19.61 -101.66
N ARG A 299 -33.88 19.11 -101.60
CA ARG A 299 -35.05 19.85 -101.05
C ARG A 299 -34.90 20.10 -99.53
N HIS A 300 -34.64 19.04 -98.77
CA HIS A 300 -34.52 19.09 -97.37
C HIS A 300 -33.28 19.90 -96.94
N ILE A 301 -32.17 19.82 -97.62
CA ILE A 301 -30.96 20.64 -97.40
C ILE A 301 -31.30 22.11 -97.64
N LYS A 302 -32.05 22.44 -98.70
CA LYS A 302 -32.48 23.81 -99.04
C LYS A 302 -33.45 24.32 -97.94
N GLU A 303 -34.35 23.47 -97.51
CA GLU A 303 -35.29 23.74 -96.46
C GLU A 303 -34.55 24.02 -95.10
N ALA A 304 -33.64 23.21 -94.68
CA ALA A 304 -32.86 23.43 -93.51
C ALA A 304 -32.02 24.71 -93.51
N LYS A 305 -31.47 25.05 -94.70
CA LYS A 305 -30.79 26.32 -94.94
C LYS A 305 -31.71 27.49 -94.90
N SER A 306 -32.97 27.40 -95.29
CA SER A 306 -33.94 28.50 -95.21
C SER A 306 -34.40 28.80 -93.83
N MET A 307 -34.21 27.81 -92.88
CA MET A 307 -34.52 27.97 -91.46
C MET A 307 -33.43 28.65 -90.68
N LEU A 308 -32.28 28.94 -91.32
CA LEU A 308 -31.21 29.71 -90.64
C LEU A 308 -31.60 31.17 -90.52
N ARG A 309 -31.27 31.79 -89.40
CA ARG A 309 -31.44 33.20 -89.23
C ARG A 309 -30.50 34.02 -90.14
N VAL A 310 -30.92 35.21 -90.53
CA VAL A 310 -30.08 36.09 -91.38
C VAL A 310 -28.77 36.41 -90.61
N GLY A 311 -27.64 36.01 -91.22
CA GLY A 311 -26.34 36.25 -90.69
C GLY A 311 -25.73 35.11 -89.81
N ALA A 312 -26.51 34.03 -89.51
CA ALA A 312 -26.02 32.90 -88.88
C ALA A 312 -25.04 32.12 -89.79
N GLN A 313 -23.81 31.88 -89.32
CA GLN A 313 -22.81 30.98 -90.03
C GLN A 313 -22.75 29.67 -89.27
N VAL A 314 -23.07 28.59 -90.06
CA VAL A 314 -23.03 27.22 -89.53
C VAL A 314 -21.99 26.47 -90.33
N GLU A 315 -20.89 26.04 -89.69
CA GLU A 315 -19.79 25.32 -90.29
C GLU A 315 -20.25 23.87 -90.69
N ASP A 316 -20.96 23.25 -89.84
CA ASP A 316 -21.55 21.93 -90.07
C ASP A 316 -23.07 21.95 -89.86
N LEU A 317 -23.87 21.86 -90.93
CA LEU A 317 -25.29 21.87 -90.80
C LEU A 317 -25.87 20.59 -90.29
N HIS A 318 -25.19 19.43 -90.44
CA HIS A 318 -25.68 18.18 -89.97
C HIS A 318 -25.60 18.18 -88.40
N GLU A 319 -24.46 18.48 -87.87
CA GLU A 319 -24.24 18.59 -86.44
C GLU A 319 -25.19 19.60 -85.77
N ALA A 320 -25.39 20.72 -86.44
CA ALA A 320 -26.34 21.73 -85.98
C ALA A 320 -27.80 21.19 -85.87
N LEU A 321 -28.24 20.40 -86.90
CA LEU A 321 -29.57 19.80 -86.86
C LEU A 321 -29.67 18.66 -85.80
N LEU A 322 -28.61 17.92 -85.57
CA LEU A 322 -28.56 16.96 -84.47
C LEU A 322 -28.77 17.65 -83.09
N VAL A 323 -28.15 18.82 -82.93
CA VAL A 323 -28.35 19.65 -81.75
C VAL A 323 -29.81 20.12 -81.67
N VAL A 324 -30.43 20.56 -82.79
CA VAL A 324 -31.86 20.97 -82.84
C VAL A 324 -32.73 19.80 -82.33
N LYS A 325 -32.51 18.59 -82.94
CA LYS A 325 -33.27 17.40 -82.58
C LYS A 325 -33.15 17.10 -81.09
N ARG A 326 -31.92 17.06 -80.58
CA ARG A 326 -31.64 16.76 -79.12
C ARG A 326 -32.31 17.75 -78.20
N GLN A 327 -32.27 19.08 -78.58
CA GLN A 327 -32.90 20.08 -77.75
C GLN A 327 -34.43 20.04 -77.86
N GLY A 328 -34.98 19.72 -79.00
CA GLY A 328 -36.42 19.50 -79.18
C GLY A 328 -36.94 18.29 -78.38
N GLU A 329 -36.18 17.16 -78.34
CA GLU A 329 -36.49 16.02 -77.46
C GLU A 329 -36.42 16.35 -76.03
N GLN A 330 -35.39 17.07 -75.53
CA GLN A 330 -35.25 17.57 -74.18
C GLN A 330 -36.39 18.51 -73.80
N TRP A 331 -36.79 19.43 -74.62
CA TRP A 331 -37.95 20.34 -74.43
C TRP A 331 -39.26 19.53 -74.24
N ARG A 332 -39.50 18.49 -74.98
CA ARG A 332 -40.74 17.66 -74.92
C ARG A 332 -40.86 16.94 -73.56
N LEU A 333 -39.76 16.68 -72.86
CA LEU A 333 -39.78 16.05 -71.55
C LEU A 333 -40.44 16.96 -70.47
N PHE A 334 -40.40 18.26 -70.70
CA PHE A 334 -40.92 19.25 -69.74
C PHE A 334 -42.23 19.85 -70.12
N VAL A 335 -42.76 19.59 -71.33
CA VAL A 335 -44.01 20.12 -71.86
C VAL A 335 -45.05 19.03 -71.99
N PRO A 336 -45.89 18.77 -71.00
CA PRO A 336 -46.84 17.61 -71.04
C PRO A 336 -47.96 17.76 -72.03
N HIS A 337 -48.31 18.99 -72.45
CA HIS A 337 -49.42 19.24 -73.35
C HIS A 337 -48.99 19.55 -74.79
N GLY A 338 -47.70 19.37 -75.12
CA GLY A 338 -47.12 19.76 -76.41
C GLY A 338 -47.09 21.28 -76.58
N GLY A 339 -46.34 21.70 -77.56
CA GLY A 339 -46.21 23.08 -77.91
C GLY A 339 -44.86 23.43 -78.53
N TRP A 340 -44.67 24.61 -79.01
CA TRP A 340 -43.49 25.11 -79.67
C TRP A 340 -42.48 25.59 -78.65
N PRO A 341 -41.19 25.41 -78.83
CA PRO A 341 -40.15 25.98 -78.07
C PRO A 341 -40.26 27.51 -78.04
N VAL A 342 -40.65 28.08 -76.92
CA VAL A 342 -40.74 29.49 -76.62
C VAL A 342 -39.84 29.88 -75.51
N LEU A 343 -39.11 30.98 -75.69
CA LEU A 343 -38.22 31.45 -74.58
C LEU A 343 -39.00 32.42 -73.71
N PRO A 344 -38.90 32.31 -72.41
CA PRO A 344 -39.50 33.30 -71.51
C PRO A 344 -38.80 34.63 -71.61
N PRO A 345 -39.50 35.71 -71.26
CA PRO A 345 -38.89 37.07 -71.21
C PRO A 345 -37.83 37.14 -70.12
N LYS A 346 -36.77 37.93 -70.35
CA LYS A 346 -35.62 38.00 -69.35
C LYS A 346 -34.92 36.75 -69.04
N LEU A 347 -34.72 35.88 -70.04
CA LEU A 347 -34.03 34.57 -69.84
C LEU A 347 -32.65 34.72 -69.23
N ASP A 348 -31.89 35.80 -69.50
CA ASP A 348 -30.60 36.07 -68.88
C ASP A 348 -30.71 36.26 -67.36
N ASP A 349 -31.72 36.92 -66.89
CA ASP A 349 -32.00 37.16 -65.46
C ASP A 349 -32.40 35.83 -64.82
N ILE A 350 -33.15 34.95 -65.50
CA ILE A 350 -33.53 33.62 -65.04
C ILE A 350 -32.27 32.74 -64.91
N ILE A 351 -31.40 32.74 -65.90
CA ILE A 351 -30.14 31.96 -65.86
C ILE A 351 -29.26 32.49 -64.73
N ALA A 352 -29.08 33.80 -64.58
CA ALA A 352 -28.25 34.33 -63.48
C ALA A 352 -28.82 34.06 -62.11
N THR A 353 -30.14 34.18 -61.90
CA THR A 353 -30.80 33.87 -60.64
C THR A 353 -30.65 32.40 -60.29
N GLN A 354 -30.83 31.47 -61.24
CA GLN A 354 -30.72 30.03 -61.08
C GLN A 354 -29.28 29.62 -60.78
N GLU A 355 -28.28 30.20 -61.49
CA GLU A 355 -26.87 29.92 -61.22
C GLU A 355 -26.46 30.40 -59.84
N GLN A 356 -26.95 31.54 -59.37
CA GLN A 356 -26.75 32.05 -58.04
C GLN A 356 -27.43 31.16 -56.97
N LEU A 357 -28.67 30.75 -57.22
CA LEU A 357 -29.42 29.86 -56.35
C LEU A 357 -28.65 28.55 -56.14
N MET A 358 -28.27 27.88 -57.25
CA MET A 358 -27.53 26.62 -57.18
C MET A 358 -26.17 26.75 -56.48
N SER A 359 -25.45 27.82 -56.78
CA SER A 359 -24.16 28.09 -56.12
C SER A 359 -24.32 28.27 -54.59
N ASN A 360 -25.33 29.00 -54.14
CA ASN A 360 -25.58 29.21 -52.72
C ASN A 360 -26.05 27.90 -52.05
N LEU A 361 -26.96 27.12 -52.68
CA LEU A 361 -27.42 25.86 -52.16
C LEU A 361 -26.29 24.84 -52.10
N THR A 362 -25.41 24.73 -53.10
CA THR A 362 -24.23 23.85 -53.07
C THR A 362 -23.27 24.23 -51.94
N ALA A 363 -23.04 25.52 -51.74
CA ALA A 363 -22.19 25.98 -50.66
C ALA A 363 -22.80 25.67 -49.25
N LEU A 364 -24.11 25.84 -49.10
CA LEU A 364 -24.82 25.45 -47.87
C LEU A 364 -24.85 23.95 -47.65
N ASP A 365 -25.02 23.16 -48.74
CA ASP A 365 -24.96 21.69 -48.66
C ASP A 365 -23.64 21.22 -48.07
N THR A 366 -22.52 21.85 -48.43
CA THR A 366 -21.19 21.52 -47.87
C THR A 366 -21.14 21.73 -46.35
N VAL A 367 -21.73 22.83 -45.88
CA VAL A 367 -21.76 23.16 -44.44
C VAL A 367 -22.75 22.30 -43.67
N LEU A 368 -23.90 21.97 -44.29
CA LEU A 368 -24.99 21.24 -43.64
C LEU A 368 -24.92 19.73 -43.82
N ALA A 369 -23.92 19.20 -44.53
CA ALA A 369 -23.76 17.77 -44.83
C ALA A 369 -23.76 16.87 -43.61
N THR A 370 -23.26 17.36 -42.49
CA THR A 370 -23.14 16.66 -41.21
C THR A 370 -24.31 16.90 -40.24
N THR A 371 -25.31 17.73 -40.66
CA THR A 371 -26.51 17.94 -39.85
C THR A 371 -27.45 16.74 -39.92
N PRO A 372 -28.30 16.48 -38.92
CA PRO A 372 -29.26 15.36 -38.95
C PRO A 372 -30.22 15.41 -40.13
N ALA A 373 -30.58 16.62 -40.60
CA ALA A 373 -31.41 16.80 -41.76
C ALA A 373 -30.66 16.63 -43.10
N GLY A 374 -29.32 16.41 -43.04
CA GLY A 374 -28.46 16.14 -44.18
C GLY A 374 -28.25 17.32 -45.14
N ALA A 375 -27.53 17.08 -46.24
CA ALA A 375 -27.40 17.92 -47.38
C ALA A 375 -28.64 17.68 -48.33
N GLU A 376 -28.50 18.00 -49.59
CA GLU A 376 -29.49 17.81 -50.63
C GLU A 376 -30.58 18.90 -50.66
N LEU A 377 -30.22 20.14 -50.30
CA LEU A 377 -31.13 21.31 -50.39
C LEU A 377 -31.69 21.50 -51.77
N GLN A 378 -30.92 21.13 -52.79
CA GLN A 378 -31.32 21.26 -54.20
C GLN A 378 -32.46 20.33 -54.58
N GLN A 379 -32.61 19.20 -53.90
CA GLN A 379 -33.59 18.16 -54.16
C GLN A 379 -34.85 18.31 -53.28
N GLN A 380 -34.83 19.22 -52.31
CA GLN A 380 -35.97 19.47 -51.42
C GLN A 380 -37.07 20.23 -52.20
N ASP A 381 -38.31 19.89 -51.87
CA ASP A 381 -39.46 20.70 -52.30
C ASP A 381 -39.27 22.15 -51.89
N PHE A 382 -39.64 23.10 -52.76
CA PHE A 382 -39.46 24.53 -52.48
C PHE A 382 -40.09 25.00 -51.15
N ASN A 383 -41.19 24.37 -50.68
CA ASN A 383 -41.80 24.75 -49.41
C ASN A 383 -40.97 24.16 -48.21
N ALA A 384 -40.56 22.91 -48.35
CA ALA A 384 -39.66 22.28 -47.35
C ALA A 384 -38.32 23.03 -47.26
N LEU A 385 -37.75 23.41 -48.43
CA LEU A 385 -36.53 24.23 -48.48
C LEU A 385 -36.72 25.58 -47.81
N GLU A 386 -37.84 26.27 -48.04
CA GLU A 386 -38.16 27.54 -47.38
C GLU A 386 -38.30 27.39 -45.88
N GLU A 387 -39.02 26.37 -45.40
CA GLU A 387 -39.16 26.10 -43.95
C GLU A 387 -37.80 25.85 -43.29
N ARG A 388 -36.96 25.04 -43.97
CA ARG A 388 -35.60 24.75 -43.46
C ARG A 388 -34.73 25.99 -43.43
N LEU A 389 -34.69 26.75 -44.49
CA LEU A 389 -33.95 28.03 -44.58
C LEU A 389 -34.47 29.05 -43.57
N LYS A 390 -35.77 29.07 -43.27
CA LYS A 390 -36.35 29.91 -42.25
C LYS A 390 -35.93 29.47 -40.86
N ALA A 391 -35.91 28.18 -40.57
CA ALA A 391 -35.38 27.66 -39.29
C ALA A 391 -33.94 28.07 -39.07
N LEU A 392 -33.06 27.92 -40.08
CA LEU A 392 -31.66 28.39 -40.04
C LEU A 392 -31.54 29.90 -39.89
N PHE A 393 -32.42 30.67 -40.53
CA PHE A 393 -32.44 32.15 -40.43
C PHE A 393 -32.86 32.61 -39.04
N ASP A 394 -33.88 31.99 -38.45
CA ASP A 394 -34.41 32.38 -37.12
C ASP A 394 -33.43 32.02 -36.00
N ASP A 395 -32.59 31.04 -36.21
CA ASP A 395 -31.60 30.53 -35.23
C ASP A 395 -30.18 31.09 -35.41
N ARG A 396 -30.10 32.40 -35.65
CA ARG A 396 -28.81 33.10 -35.81
C ARG A 396 -27.90 33.01 -34.60
N LYS A 397 -28.46 32.96 -33.38
CA LYS A 397 -27.70 32.96 -32.13
C LYS A 397 -26.82 31.75 -31.98
N ALA A 398 -27.20 30.60 -32.51
CA ALA A 398 -26.40 29.40 -32.51
C ALA A 398 -25.03 29.59 -33.17
N LEU A 399 -24.95 30.47 -34.18
CA LEU A 399 -23.70 30.73 -34.89
C LEU A 399 -22.67 31.52 -34.08
N ASP A 400 -23.06 32.18 -32.99
CA ASP A 400 -22.13 32.93 -32.14
C ASP A 400 -21.14 31.99 -31.39
N THR A 401 -21.52 30.76 -31.11
CA THR A 401 -20.71 29.77 -30.40
C THR A 401 -20.28 28.57 -31.26
N LEU A 402 -21.00 28.30 -32.32
CA LEU A 402 -20.77 27.10 -33.16
C LEU A 402 -19.37 27.01 -33.78
N PRO A 403 -18.75 28.07 -34.33
CA PRO A 403 -17.42 27.99 -34.94
C PRO A 403 -16.34 27.58 -33.95
N GLU A 404 -16.30 28.22 -32.77
CA GLU A 404 -15.34 27.86 -31.71
C GLU A 404 -15.56 26.42 -31.24
N ARG A 405 -16.84 26.04 -31.07
CA ARG A 405 -17.20 24.66 -30.69
C ARG A 405 -16.71 23.63 -31.70
N CYS A 406 -16.94 23.87 -32.99
CA CYS A 406 -16.48 22.94 -34.06
C CYS A 406 -14.96 22.85 -34.14
N VAL A 407 -14.23 23.94 -33.88
CA VAL A 407 -12.75 23.91 -33.83
C VAL A 407 -12.29 23.04 -32.68
N ILE A 408 -12.83 23.27 -31.47
CA ILE A 408 -12.48 22.49 -30.26
C ILE A 408 -12.85 21.01 -30.46
N GLU A 409 -14.06 20.69 -30.93
CA GLU A 409 -14.49 19.32 -31.18
C GLU A 409 -13.55 18.61 -32.16
N ARG A 410 -13.14 19.29 -33.22
CA ARG A 410 -12.17 18.73 -34.19
C ARG A 410 -10.80 18.48 -33.57
N GLU A 411 -10.33 19.37 -32.70
CA GLU A 411 -9.08 19.19 -31.96
C GLU A 411 -9.19 18.01 -31.01
N LEU A 412 -10.29 17.89 -30.25
CA LEU A 412 -10.55 16.77 -29.33
C LEU A 412 -10.61 15.43 -30.08
N LYS A 413 -11.30 15.37 -31.23
CA LYS A 413 -11.35 14.16 -32.08
C LYS A 413 -9.98 13.78 -32.63
N ARG A 414 -9.17 14.76 -33.07
CA ARG A 414 -7.79 14.51 -33.53
C ARG A 414 -6.87 14.02 -32.40
N ALA A 415 -7.11 14.47 -31.19
CA ALA A 415 -6.37 14.00 -30.00
C ALA A 415 -6.82 12.59 -29.56
N GLY A 416 -7.88 12.02 -30.14
CA GLY A 416 -8.42 10.72 -29.77
C GLY A 416 -9.45 10.74 -28.64
N LEU A 417 -9.97 11.93 -28.30
CA LEU A 417 -10.98 12.13 -27.25
C LEU A 417 -12.43 12.08 -27.78
N GLY A 418 -12.63 11.66 -29.03
CA GLY A 418 -13.95 11.65 -29.65
C GLY A 418 -14.98 10.80 -28.89
N GLU A 419 -14.64 9.59 -28.51
CA GLU A 419 -15.52 8.70 -27.74
C GLU A 419 -15.90 9.30 -26.39
N LEU A 420 -14.96 10.00 -25.74
CA LEU A 420 -15.26 10.69 -24.49
C LEU A 420 -16.23 11.85 -24.69
N VAL A 421 -16.05 12.66 -25.75
CA VAL A 421 -16.96 13.74 -26.11
C VAL A 421 -18.37 13.21 -26.37
N ASP A 422 -18.49 12.10 -27.10
CA ASP A 422 -19.77 11.47 -27.40
C ASP A 422 -20.46 10.94 -26.14
N ASP A 423 -19.71 10.30 -25.21
CA ASP A 423 -20.20 9.85 -23.91
C ASP A 423 -20.69 11.02 -23.03
N LEU A 424 -19.92 12.14 -22.99
CA LEU A 424 -20.27 13.34 -22.26
C LEU A 424 -21.56 13.98 -22.81
N ARG A 425 -21.73 13.98 -24.14
CA ARG A 425 -22.90 14.50 -24.85
C ARG A 425 -24.13 13.63 -24.58
N GLU A 426 -24.01 12.29 -24.68
CA GLU A 426 -25.10 11.36 -24.43
C GLU A 426 -25.63 11.46 -22.99
N ARG A 427 -24.73 11.58 -22.04
CA ARG A 427 -25.08 11.72 -20.61
C ARG A 427 -25.45 13.14 -20.19
N LYS A 428 -25.30 14.12 -21.07
CA LYS A 428 -25.53 15.57 -20.78
C LYS A 428 -24.76 16.04 -19.53
N VAL A 429 -23.47 15.74 -19.48
CA VAL A 429 -22.63 16.02 -18.32
C VAL A 429 -22.48 17.52 -18.11
N LYS A 430 -22.58 17.97 -16.86
CA LYS A 430 -22.39 19.37 -16.48
C LYS A 430 -20.95 19.80 -16.65
N VAL A 431 -20.72 21.06 -17.01
CA VAL A 431 -19.39 21.60 -17.30
C VAL A 431 -18.40 21.42 -16.15
N ASP A 432 -18.85 21.63 -14.92
CA ASP A 432 -18.05 21.49 -13.70
C ASP A 432 -17.58 20.06 -13.42
N ALA A 433 -18.22 19.05 -13.99
CA ALA A 433 -17.86 17.64 -13.84
C ALA A 433 -16.95 17.10 -14.96
N VAL A 434 -16.87 17.78 -16.09
CA VAL A 434 -16.19 17.31 -17.32
C VAL A 434 -14.70 17.03 -17.10
N SER A 435 -14.02 17.89 -16.35
CA SER A 435 -12.60 17.71 -16.01
C SER A 435 -12.34 16.39 -15.26
N ASN A 436 -13.24 16.04 -14.36
CA ASN A 436 -13.14 14.80 -13.57
C ASN A 436 -13.45 13.57 -14.43
N GLU A 437 -14.34 13.67 -15.40
CA GLU A 437 -14.62 12.59 -16.36
C GLU A 437 -13.38 12.28 -17.23
N LEU A 438 -12.68 13.31 -17.72
CA LEU A 438 -11.41 13.11 -18.42
C LEU A 438 -10.36 12.46 -17.52
N ARG A 439 -10.21 12.94 -16.29
CA ARG A 439 -9.26 12.36 -15.32
C ARG A 439 -9.58 10.91 -15.03
N LEU A 440 -10.86 10.56 -14.84
CA LEU A 440 -11.28 9.18 -14.65
C LEU A 440 -10.92 8.32 -15.86
N ALA A 441 -11.24 8.74 -17.08
CA ALA A 441 -10.92 8.01 -18.30
C ALA A 441 -9.41 7.80 -18.46
N TRP A 442 -8.61 8.83 -18.19
CA TRP A 442 -7.15 8.79 -18.27
C TRP A 442 -6.54 7.84 -17.23
N TRP A 443 -6.87 8.04 -15.95
CA TRP A 443 -6.32 7.22 -14.86
C TRP A 443 -6.72 5.75 -14.98
N THR A 444 -7.95 5.48 -15.43
CA THR A 444 -8.38 4.09 -15.65
C THR A 444 -7.63 3.44 -16.81
N THR A 445 -7.39 4.18 -17.89
CA THR A 445 -6.58 3.68 -19.01
C THR A 445 -5.14 3.39 -18.59
N VAL A 446 -4.53 4.27 -17.78
CA VAL A 446 -3.18 4.09 -17.23
C VAL A 446 -3.14 2.87 -16.31
N PHE A 447 -4.13 2.72 -15.44
CA PHE A 447 -4.24 1.57 -14.55
C PHE A 447 -4.35 0.25 -15.33
N ASP A 448 -5.25 0.20 -16.29
CA ASP A 448 -5.46 -0.99 -17.12
C ASP A 448 -4.17 -1.40 -17.86
N ASP A 449 -3.43 -0.45 -18.45
CA ASP A 449 -2.16 -0.74 -19.13
C ASP A 449 -1.06 -1.23 -18.18
N ILE A 450 -0.95 -0.62 -16.97
CA ILE A 450 0.03 -1.04 -15.96
C ILE A 450 -0.31 -2.44 -15.46
N VAL A 451 -1.58 -2.72 -15.13
CA VAL A 451 -2.03 -4.02 -14.63
C VAL A 451 -1.83 -5.12 -15.68
N HIS A 452 -2.20 -4.87 -16.93
CA HIS A 452 -2.00 -5.85 -18.02
C HIS A 452 -0.51 -6.12 -18.31
N SER A 453 0.38 -5.16 -18.01
CA SER A 453 1.83 -5.36 -18.17
C SER A 453 2.44 -6.23 -17.07
N SER A 454 1.78 -6.40 -15.94
CA SER A 454 2.24 -7.23 -14.82
C SER A 454 1.38 -8.50 -14.66
N ALA A 455 1.96 -9.65 -14.98
CA ALA A 455 1.29 -10.94 -14.78
C ALA A 455 0.99 -11.24 -13.31
N ILE A 456 1.67 -10.58 -12.37
CA ILE A 456 1.47 -10.78 -10.94
C ILE A 456 0.28 -9.96 -10.46
N ILE A 457 0.15 -8.70 -10.86
CA ILE A 457 -0.97 -7.85 -10.45
C ILE A 457 -2.26 -8.34 -11.14
N SER A 458 -2.20 -8.70 -12.42
CA SER A 458 -3.38 -9.11 -13.20
C SER A 458 -3.99 -10.46 -12.77
N ASN A 459 -3.17 -11.39 -12.26
CA ASN A 459 -3.59 -12.75 -11.92
C ASN A 459 -3.77 -12.99 -10.41
N GLN A 460 -3.57 -11.98 -9.55
CA GLN A 460 -3.67 -12.15 -8.10
C GLN A 460 -4.77 -11.27 -7.51
N ASP A 461 -5.74 -11.94 -6.91
CA ASP A 461 -6.69 -11.28 -6.01
C ASP A 461 -6.11 -11.19 -4.58
N GLY A 462 -6.75 -10.42 -3.72
CA GLY A 462 -6.32 -10.29 -2.32
C GLY A 462 -6.25 -11.63 -1.57
N SER A 463 -7.06 -12.62 -1.96
CA SER A 463 -7.08 -13.95 -1.31
C SER A 463 -5.85 -14.78 -1.68
N ALA A 464 -5.38 -14.71 -2.92
CA ALA A 464 -4.17 -15.40 -3.36
C ALA A 464 -2.90 -14.79 -2.74
N LEU A 465 -2.88 -13.46 -2.55
CA LEU A 465 -1.80 -12.76 -1.85
C LEU A 465 -1.79 -13.11 -0.36
N GLN A 466 -2.96 -13.18 0.28
CA GLN A 466 -3.07 -13.61 1.67
C GLN A 466 -2.56 -15.05 1.84
N ALA A 467 -2.98 -15.97 0.98
CA ALA A 467 -2.48 -17.36 1.02
C ALA A 467 -0.96 -17.45 0.82
N ALA A 468 -0.39 -16.60 -0.05
CA ALA A 468 1.06 -16.52 -0.21
C ALA A 468 1.76 -15.96 1.04
N SER A 469 1.17 -14.95 1.68
CA SER A 469 1.66 -14.41 2.96
C SER A 469 1.63 -15.46 4.07
N ASP A 470 0.51 -16.17 4.24
CA ASP A 470 0.33 -17.22 5.25
C ASP A 470 1.32 -18.38 5.03
N ARG A 471 1.50 -18.77 3.77
CA ARG A 471 2.50 -19.80 3.41
C ARG A 471 3.92 -19.32 3.72
N PHE A 472 4.24 -18.06 3.43
CA PHE A 472 5.53 -17.48 3.81
C PHE A 472 5.75 -17.55 5.31
N VAL A 473 4.77 -17.14 6.11
CA VAL A 473 4.87 -17.18 7.59
C VAL A 473 5.09 -18.61 8.08
N GLN A 474 4.32 -19.55 7.57
CA GLN A 474 4.45 -20.97 7.96
C GLN A 474 5.86 -21.52 7.66
N VAL A 475 6.32 -21.35 6.41
CA VAL A 475 7.64 -21.84 5.98
C VAL A 475 8.77 -21.13 6.74
N ASP A 476 8.64 -19.81 6.97
CA ASP A 476 9.64 -19.04 7.70
C ASP A 476 9.75 -19.48 9.19
N VAL A 477 8.63 -19.78 9.83
CA VAL A 477 8.63 -20.31 11.20
C VAL A 477 9.28 -21.70 11.24
N GLU A 478 8.96 -22.58 10.31
CA GLU A 478 9.57 -23.92 10.22
C GLU A 478 11.07 -23.83 9.91
N HIS A 479 11.46 -22.93 8.99
CA HIS A 479 12.86 -22.68 8.65
C HIS A 479 13.65 -22.18 9.87
N VAL A 480 13.10 -21.22 10.63
CA VAL A 480 13.75 -20.74 11.86
C VAL A 480 13.86 -21.85 12.90
N ARG A 481 12.85 -22.70 13.06
CA ARG A 481 12.90 -23.85 13.95
C ARG A 481 13.95 -24.90 13.52
N SER A 482 14.18 -25.03 12.23
CA SER A 482 15.18 -26.00 11.71
C SER A 482 16.63 -25.56 11.88
N ILE A 483 16.89 -24.31 12.30
CA ILE A 483 18.23 -23.77 12.54
C ILE A 483 18.94 -24.53 13.68
N GLY A 484 18.24 -24.78 14.79
CA GLY A 484 18.81 -25.51 15.91
C GLY A 484 19.28 -26.94 15.54
N PRO A 485 18.40 -27.78 14.97
CA PRO A 485 18.77 -29.09 14.43
C PRO A 485 19.93 -29.04 13.42
N MET A 486 19.95 -28.06 12.54
CA MET A 486 21.03 -27.86 11.54
C MET A 486 22.36 -27.55 12.23
N ILE A 487 22.39 -26.66 13.22
CA ILE A 487 23.59 -26.34 14.01
C ILE A 487 24.05 -27.57 14.78
N MET A 488 23.12 -28.33 15.40
CA MET A 488 23.42 -29.56 16.12
C MET A 488 24.06 -30.58 15.18
N GLN A 489 23.48 -30.80 14.01
CA GLN A 489 24.00 -31.75 13.01
C GLN A 489 25.43 -31.40 12.60
N GLU A 490 25.69 -30.12 12.30
CA GLU A 490 27.02 -29.65 11.88
C GLU A 490 28.04 -29.73 13.02
N SER A 491 27.62 -29.38 14.24
CA SER A 491 28.48 -29.53 15.45
C SER A 491 28.85 -30.99 15.73
N MET A 492 27.87 -31.89 15.63
CA MET A 492 28.13 -33.35 15.81
C MET A 492 29.00 -33.93 14.70
N ARG A 493 28.83 -33.49 13.45
CA ARG A 493 29.70 -33.86 12.33
C ARG A 493 31.16 -33.51 12.65
N ARG A 494 31.41 -32.26 13.09
CA ARG A 494 32.76 -31.79 13.48
C ARG A 494 33.34 -32.59 14.63
N LEU A 495 32.53 -32.90 15.65
CA LEU A 495 32.96 -33.73 16.76
C LEU A 495 33.37 -35.14 16.28
N CYS A 496 32.54 -35.79 15.44
CA CYS A 496 32.85 -37.10 14.88
C CYS A 496 34.14 -37.06 14.06
N ASP A 497 34.30 -36.08 13.16
CA ASP A 497 35.50 -35.91 12.34
C ASP A 497 36.75 -35.76 13.22
N LEU A 498 36.64 -35.00 14.32
CA LEU A 498 37.75 -34.81 15.27
C LEU A 498 38.06 -36.09 16.05
N LEU A 499 37.07 -36.80 16.58
CA LEU A 499 37.23 -38.05 17.31
C LEU A 499 37.86 -39.15 16.42
N PHE A 500 37.48 -39.21 15.14
CA PHE A 500 38.10 -40.14 14.19
C PHE A 500 39.54 -39.76 13.84
N SER A 501 39.85 -38.50 13.66
CA SER A 501 41.18 -38.02 13.31
C SER A 501 42.17 -38.11 14.48
N ARG A 502 41.65 -38.03 15.73
CA ARG A 502 42.45 -38.05 16.97
C ARG A 502 42.02 -39.17 17.91
N THR A 503 41.85 -40.38 17.39
CA THR A 503 41.34 -41.55 18.10
C THR A 503 42.11 -41.85 19.40
N GLN A 504 43.44 -41.69 19.42
CA GLN A 504 44.25 -41.94 20.61
C GLN A 504 43.94 -40.92 21.72
N GLU A 505 43.83 -39.61 21.37
CA GLU A 505 43.50 -38.56 22.32
C GLU A 505 42.04 -38.73 22.85
N ALA A 506 41.11 -39.09 21.98
CA ALA A 506 39.74 -39.39 22.35
C ALA A 506 39.64 -40.57 23.35
N ASN A 507 40.40 -41.65 23.14
CA ASN A 507 40.44 -42.79 24.07
C ASN A 507 41.08 -42.41 25.41
N MET A 508 42.11 -41.58 25.43
CA MET A 508 42.71 -41.05 26.65
C MET A 508 41.74 -40.24 27.45
N MET A 509 41.01 -39.30 26.80
CA MET A 509 39.98 -38.50 27.43
C MET A 509 38.83 -39.36 27.98
N HIS A 510 38.33 -40.32 27.20
CA HIS A 510 37.31 -41.25 27.64
C HIS A 510 37.75 -42.07 28.87
N THR A 511 38.99 -42.62 28.88
CA THR A 511 39.54 -43.32 30.02
C THR A 511 39.67 -42.46 31.25
N ALA A 512 40.07 -41.20 31.07
CA ALA A 512 40.18 -40.22 32.13
C ALA A 512 38.80 -39.84 32.73
N LEU A 513 37.76 -39.67 31.91
CA LEU A 513 36.39 -39.39 32.36
C LEU A 513 35.70 -40.60 33.02
N ALA A 514 36.02 -41.84 32.60
CA ALA A 514 35.48 -43.08 33.18
C ALA A 514 36.16 -43.47 34.50
N GLY A 515 37.23 -42.80 34.89
CA GLY A 515 37.98 -43.09 36.13
C GLY A 515 37.16 -42.68 37.38
N ALA A 516 37.49 -43.29 38.51
CA ALA A 516 36.77 -43.14 39.78
C ALA A 516 36.97 -41.77 40.49
N SER A 517 37.84 -40.91 40.00
CA SER A 517 38.14 -39.61 40.57
C SER A 517 37.65 -38.47 39.67
N SER A 518 36.92 -37.51 40.24
CA SER A 518 36.42 -36.33 39.51
C SER A 518 37.57 -35.51 38.91
N ILE A 519 37.54 -35.29 37.60
CA ILE A 519 38.54 -34.49 36.91
C ILE A 519 38.11 -33.06 36.86
N SER A 520 39.02 -32.13 37.15
CA SER A 520 38.72 -30.69 37.04
C SER A 520 38.64 -30.25 35.58
N LEU A 521 37.70 -29.29 35.28
CA LEU A 521 37.57 -28.68 33.96
C LEU A 521 38.90 -28.13 33.46
N SER A 522 39.70 -27.51 34.33
CA SER A 522 41.03 -26.99 34.03
C SER A 522 41.96 -28.02 33.43
N ARG A 523 41.96 -29.25 33.99
CA ARG A 523 42.80 -30.34 33.51
C ARG A 523 42.31 -30.85 32.15
N ILE A 524 40.99 -31.05 31.98
CA ILE A 524 40.42 -31.49 30.72
C ILE A 524 40.74 -30.47 29.61
N HIS A 525 40.60 -29.17 29.89
CA HIS A 525 40.94 -28.13 28.92
C HIS A 525 42.45 -28.11 28.61
N GLN A 526 43.31 -28.40 29.56
CA GLN A 526 44.75 -28.39 29.37
C GLN A 526 45.22 -29.60 28.53
N ASP A 527 44.66 -30.79 28.81
CA ASP A 527 45.05 -32.03 28.15
C ASP A 527 44.34 -32.29 26.82
N HIS A 528 43.04 -31.81 26.66
CA HIS A 528 42.17 -32.13 25.53
C HIS A 528 41.34 -30.87 25.07
N PRO A 529 41.98 -29.74 24.76
CA PRO A 529 41.25 -28.47 24.51
C PRO A 529 40.33 -28.53 23.30
N GLU A 530 40.75 -29.18 22.21
CA GLU A 530 39.98 -29.22 20.97
C GLU A 530 38.78 -30.16 21.07
N ILE A 531 38.96 -31.33 21.72
CA ILE A 531 37.84 -32.27 21.93
C ILE A 531 36.80 -31.67 22.88
N LEU A 532 37.24 -30.98 23.95
CA LEU A 532 36.35 -30.27 24.85
C LEU A 532 35.51 -29.19 24.09
N ALA A 533 36.19 -28.39 23.29
CA ALA A 533 35.54 -27.32 22.50
C ALA A 533 34.54 -27.87 21.46
N ALA A 534 34.83 -29.05 20.87
CA ALA A 534 33.95 -29.72 19.93
C ALA A 534 32.76 -30.40 20.59
N ALA A 535 32.99 -31.08 21.75
CA ALA A 535 31.95 -31.82 22.48
C ALA A 535 30.99 -30.89 23.23
N LYS A 536 31.50 -29.82 23.81
CA LYS A 536 30.75 -28.81 24.58
C LYS A 536 31.21 -27.39 24.19
N PRO A 537 30.79 -26.92 23.02
CA PRO A 537 31.24 -25.62 22.52
C PRO A 537 30.79 -24.44 23.37
N VAL A 538 29.80 -24.62 24.25
CA VAL A 538 29.34 -23.58 25.18
C VAL A 538 29.55 -24.01 26.61
N ILE A 539 30.38 -23.26 27.35
CA ILE A 539 30.59 -23.41 28.79
C ILE A 539 29.87 -22.30 29.52
N MET A 540 28.99 -22.63 30.44
CA MET A 540 28.29 -21.65 31.27
C MET A 540 28.85 -21.68 32.70
N ALA A 541 29.37 -20.52 33.14
CA ALA A 541 29.93 -20.37 34.49
C ALA A 541 29.51 -19.00 35.06
N THR A 542 29.18 -18.94 36.36
CA THR A 542 29.02 -17.62 37.03
C THR A 542 30.40 -16.97 37.27
N PRO A 543 30.48 -15.64 37.46
CA PRO A 543 31.76 -14.99 37.82
C PRO A 543 32.49 -15.65 38.99
N ALA A 544 31.75 -16.12 40.00
CA ALA A 544 32.30 -16.78 41.16
C ALA A 544 32.78 -18.21 40.89
N THR A 545 31.97 -19.05 40.17
CA THR A 545 32.35 -20.44 39.87
C THR A 545 33.47 -20.50 38.84
N LEU A 546 33.55 -19.56 37.90
CA LEU A 546 34.55 -19.51 36.87
C LEU A 546 35.98 -19.53 37.44
N ALA A 547 36.24 -18.67 38.44
CA ALA A 547 37.55 -18.63 39.13
C ALA A 547 37.91 -19.91 39.86
N ALA A 548 36.91 -20.67 40.34
CA ALA A 548 37.08 -21.91 41.06
C ALA A 548 37.38 -23.11 40.16
N VAL A 549 36.79 -23.11 38.93
CA VAL A 549 36.82 -24.31 38.07
C VAL A 549 37.79 -24.21 36.90
N THR A 550 38.34 -23.00 36.63
CA THR A 550 39.22 -22.77 35.46
C THR A 550 40.45 -21.93 35.83
N ASN A 551 41.55 -22.20 35.13
CA ASN A 551 42.76 -21.40 35.22
C ASN A 551 42.56 -20.00 34.56
N PRO A 552 43.35 -18.97 34.92
CA PRO A 552 43.31 -17.64 34.33
C PRO A 552 44.02 -17.64 32.95
N THR A 553 43.62 -18.50 32.06
CA THR A 553 44.10 -18.65 30.68
C THR A 553 42.91 -18.75 29.74
N PRO A 554 43.05 -18.38 28.47
CA PRO A 554 41.95 -18.43 27.51
C PRO A 554 41.37 -19.87 27.40
N ILE A 555 40.08 -20.02 27.73
CA ILE A 555 39.34 -21.31 27.69
C ILE A 555 38.34 -21.36 26.54
N ALA A 556 38.00 -20.22 25.98
CA ALA A 556 37.06 -20.09 24.86
C ALA A 556 37.53 -19.03 23.88
N ASP A 557 37.06 -19.15 22.66
CA ASP A 557 37.30 -18.12 21.63
C ASP A 557 36.53 -16.83 21.94
N VAL A 558 35.28 -16.94 22.39
CA VAL A 558 34.40 -15.82 22.71
C VAL A 558 33.89 -15.94 24.15
N VAL A 559 34.00 -14.88 24.92
CA VAL A 559 33.28 -14.74 26.19
C VAL A 559 32.07 -13.83 26.01
N ILE A 560 30.90 -14.26 26.42
CA ILE A 560 29.68 -13.47 26.51
C ILE A 560 29.43 -13.17 27.99
N ILE A 561 29.54 -11.89 28.38
CA ILE A 561 29.23 -11.41 29.72
C ILE A 561 27.82 -10.83 29.68
N ASP A 562 26.88 -11.51 30.36
CA ASP A 562 25.48 -11.18 30.29
C ASP A 562 24.99 -10.48 31.57
N ALA A 563 24.13 -9.45 31.39
CA ALA A 563 23.62 -8.58 32.46
C ALA A 563 24.76 -7.92 33.27
N ALA A 564 25.76 -7.40 32.55
CA ALA A 564 27.03 -6.94 33.10
C ALA A 564 26.99 -5.59 33.79
N ALA A 565 25.86 -4.86 33.80
CA ALA A 565 25.76 -3.47 34.22
C ALA A 565 26.39 -3.17 35.58
N HIS A 566 26.26 -4.07 36.54
CA HIS A 566 26.72 -3.92 37.93
C HIS A 566 27.89 -4.83 38.31
N LEU A 567 28.54 -5.49 37.31
CA LEU A 567 29.62 -6.47 37.57
C LEU A 567 30.83 -5.79 38.19
N PRO A 568 31.31 -6.18 39.39
CA PRO A 568 32.50 -5.60 40.00
C PRO A 568 33.77 -5.78 39.13
N SER A 569 34.59 -4.75 39.01
CA SER A 569 35.79 -4.70 38.15
C SER A 569 36.76 -5.85 38.44
N VAL A 570 36.86 -6.31 39.69
CA VAL A 570 37.73 -7.43 40.05
C VAL A 570 37.24 -8.78 39.40
N LEU A 571 35.92 -9.00 39.38
CA LEU A 571 35.32 -10.16 38.70
C LEU A 571 35.44 -10.07 37.20
N LEU A 572 35.27 -8.85 36.67
CA LEU A 572 35.46 -8.59 35.24
C LEU A 572 36.89 -8.98 34.80
N LEU A 573 37.92 -8.60 35.50
CA LEU A 573 39.31 -8.96 35.19
C LEU A 573 39.49 -10.49 35.16
N SER A 574 38.87 -11.19 36.11
CA SER A 574 38.90 -12.67 36.16
C SER A 574 38.25 -13.29 34.94
N ILE A 575 37.23 -12.67 34.39
CA ILE A 575 36.54 -13.16 33.17
C ILE A 575 37.38 -12.85 31.91
N LEU A 576 37.89 -11.63 31.79
CA LEU A 576 38.63 -11.15 30.62
C LEU A 576 39.88 -11.99 30.31
N CYS A 577 40.61 -12.48 31.33
CA CYS A 577 41.78 -13.31 31.10
C CYS A 577 41.49 -14.71 30.49
N ARG A 578 40.21 -15.09 30.39
CA ARG A 578 39.73 -16.40 29.87
C ARG A 578 39.20 -16.32 28.44
N ALA A 579 39.34 -15.16 27.77
CA ALA A 579 38.79 -14.95 26.42
C ALA A 579 39.83 -14.40 25.45
N ARG A 580 39.60 -14.68 24.18
CA ARG A 580 40.29 -13.99 23.07
C ARG A 580 39.45 -12.83 22.54
N GLN A 581 38.13 -12.97 22.57
CA GLN A 581 37.16 -11.96 22.15
C GLN A 581 36.05 -11.85 23.22
N VAL A 582 35.58 -10.65 23.49
CA VAL A 582 34.56 -10.38 24.51
C VAL A 582 33.33 -9.71 23.90
N VAL A 583 32.16 -10.18 24.28
CA VAL A 583 30.86 -9.58 24.00
C VAL A 583 30.21 -9.23 25.33
N ILE A 584 29.92 -7.96 25.55
CA ILE A 584 29.31 -7.48 26.79
C ILE A 584 27.86 -7.11 26.50
N LEU A 585 26.94 -7.67 27.27
CA LEU A 585 25.50 -7.38 27.20
C LEU A 585 25.08 -6.61 28.44
N ALA A 586 24.67 -5.35 28.28
CA ALA A 586 24.17 -4.53 29.37
C ALA A 586 23.33 -3.35 28.84
N HIS A 587 22.49 -2.76 29.68
CA HIS A 587 21.82 -1.52 29.36
C HIS A 587 22.73 -0.33 29.67
N ARG A 588 22.99 0.51 28.68
CA ARG A 588 23.97 1.62 28.76
C ARG A 588 23.70 2.55 29.95
N SER A 589 22.45 2.94 30.16
CA SER A 589 22.09 3.95 31.17
C SER A 589 22.11 3.41 32.60
N THR A 590 22.18 2.08 32.79
CA THR A 590 22.25 1.45 34.12
C THR A 590 23.65 0.93 34.48
N VAL A 591 24.62 1.10 33.58
CA VAL A 591 26.01 0.71 33.85
C VAL A 591 26.59 1.55 34.98
N THR A 592 26.98 0.87 36.05
CA THR A 592 27.61 1.47 37.24
C THR A 592 28.98 0.89 37.56
N SER A 593 29.32 -0.25 36.94
CA SER A 593 30.66 -0.80 37.01
C SER A 593 31.67 0.05 36.26
N GLU A 594 32.71 0.58 36.93
CA GLU A 594 33.75 1.37 36.31
C GLU A 594 34.44 0.60 35.16
N GLY A 595 34.71 -0.71 35.35
CA GLY A 595 35.35 -1.52 34.36
C GLY A 595 34.49 -1.74 33.11
N ILE A 596 33.17 -1.97 33.29
CA ILE A 596 32.21 -2.07 32.18
C ILE A 596 32.02 -0.72 31.48
N GLY A 597 31.94 0.38 32.23
CA GLY A 597 31.86 1.74 31.68
C GLY A 597 33.07 2.09 30.83
N MET A 598 34.28 1.71 31.26
CA MET A 598 35.51 1.88 30.50
C MET A 598 35.47 1.06 29.19
N LEU A 599 35.10 -0.22 29.24
CA LEU A 599 34.97 -1.06 28.05
C LEU A 599 33.89 -0.57 27.10
N MET A 600 32.73 -0.10 27.62
CA MET A 600 31.68 0.51 26.82
C MET A 600 32.16 1.73 26.03
N SER A 601 33.08 2.53 26.60
CA SER A 601 33.65 3.68 25.91
C SER A 601 34.68 3.30 24.84
N MET A 602 35.35 2.15 24.98
CA MET A 602 36.43 1.69 24.10
C MET A 602 35.96 0.76 22.98
N LEU A 603 34.88 -0.01 23.20
CA LEU A 603 34.41 -1.02 22.27
C LEU A 603 33.39 -0.47 21.29
N PRO A 604 33.28 -1.02 20.06
CA PRO A 604 32.17 -0.76 19.19
C PRO A 604 30.85 -1.09 19.89
N ASN A 605 29.88 -0.17 19.79
CA ASN A 605 28.57 -0.30 20.41
C ASN A 605 27.51 -0.69 19.39
N ILE A 606 26.68 -1.63 19.71
CA ILE A 606 25.51 -2.04 18.93
C ILE A 606 24.27 -1.93 19.82
N SER A 607 23.26 -1.19 19.36
CA SER A 607 21.95 -1.18 20.01
C SER A 607 21.05 -2.24 19.38
N VAL A 608 20.35 -2.99 20.20
CA VAL A 608 19.34 -3.95 19.79
C VAL A 608 17.99 -3.25 19.78
N ALA A 609 17.17 -3.48 18.75
CA ALA A 609 15.81 -2.93 18.69
C ALA A 609 14.97 -3.43 19.87
N SER A 610 14.15 -2.54 20.45
CA SER A 610 13.25 -2.90 21.55
C SER A 610 12.13 -3.80 21.06
N HIS A 611 11.75 -4.78 21.89
CA HIS A 611 10.48 -5.50 21.69
C HIS A 611 9.30 -4.66 22.14
N PRO A 612 8.15 -4.77 21.49
CA PRO A 612 6.91 -4.16 21.96
C PRO A 612 6.54 -4.68 23.35
N THR A 613 6.05 -3.78 24.19
CA THR A 613 5.65 -4.06 25.56
C THR A 613 4.23 -3.59 25.84
N ARG A 614 3.50 -4.29 26.69
CA ARG A 614 2.18 -3.84 27.19
C ARG A 614 2.31 -2.89 28.37
N ARG A 615 3.49 -2.33 28.58
CA ARG A 615 3.79 -1.43 29.69
C ARG A 615 2.97 -0.16 29.62
N ASP A 616 2.52 0.29 30.78
CA ASP A 616 1.80 1.55 30.91
C ASP A 616 2.67 2.73 30.44
N PRO A 617 2.15 3.63 29.59
CA PRO A 617 2.88 4.82 29.12
C PRO A 617 3.45 5.71 30.24
N ARG A 618 2.83 5.71 31.43
CA ARG A 618 3.32 6.47 32.59
C ARG A 618 4.65 5.93 33.11
N VAL A 619 4.85 4.59 33.08
CA VAL A 619 6.14 3.97 33.43
C VAL A 619 7.19 4.32 32.38
N ASN A 620 6.85 4.28 31.11
CA ASN A 620 7.77 4.63 30.03
C ASN A 620 8.24 6.08 30.17
N ARG A 621 7.32 7.01 30.41
CA ARG A 621 7.65 8.43 30.63
C ARG A 621 8.54 8.59 31.85
N PHE A 622 8.22 7.93 32.97
CA PHE A 622 9.06 7.99 34.17
C PHE A 622 10.48 7.50 33.90
N LEU A 623 10.63 6.37 33.20
CA LEU A 623 11.94 5.85 32.82
C LEU A 623 12.73 6.83 31.93
N GLU A 624 12.07 7.48 30.97
CA GLU A 624 12.70 8.51 30.13
C GLU A 624 13.15 9.74 30.96
N GLU A 625 12.28 10.26 31.81
CA GLU A 625 12.57 11.38 32.69
C GLU A 625 13.72 11.08 33.65
N GLN A 626 13.85 9.81 34.04
CA GLN A 626 14.97 9.34 34.87
C GLN A 626 16.21 8.94 34.07
N GLY A 627 16.27 9.25 32.76
CA GLY A 627 17.46 9.08 31.93
C GLY A 627 17.75 7.65 31.52
N TYR A 628 16.75 6.77 31.53
CA TYR A 628 16.88 5.38 31.01
C TYR A 628 17.05 5.32 29.49
N GLY A 629 16.78 6.41 28.78
CA GLY A 629 16.82 6.51 27.33
C GLY A 629 15.43 6.66 26.74
N LYS A 630 15.36 6.85 25.43
CA LYS A 630 14.08 6.96 24.73
C LYS A 630 13.36 5.61 24.73
N VAL A 631 12.13 5.61 25.21
CA VAL A 631 11.29 4.43 25.33
C VAL A 631 10.11 4.57 24.36
N ASN A 632 9.95 3.63 23.43
CA ASN A 632 8.79 3.60 22.57
C ASN A 632 7.54 3.23 23.38
N THR A 633 6.45 3.95 23.14
CA THR A 633 5.15 3.62 23.72
C THR A 633 4.32 2.87 22.67
N ASP A 634 3.98 1.64 23.00
CA ASP A 634 3.25 0.75 22.12
C ASP A 634 1.74 0.85 22.33
N VAL A 635 0.97 0.63 21.27
CA VAL A 635 -0.50 0.72 21.32
C VAL A 635 -1.07 -0.62 21.76
N VAL A 636 -1.45 -0.72 23.00
CA VAL A 636 -2.04 -1.93 23.58
C VAL A 636 -3.54 -1.92 23.39
N ARG A 637 -4.10 -3.08 23.10
CA ARG A 637 -5.56 -3.23 22.92
C ARG A 637 -6.35 -3.03 24.21
N GLU A 638 -5.82 -3.53 25.32
CA GLU A 638 -6.50 -3.49 26.61
C GLU A 638 -6.47 -2.08 27.20
N PRO A 639 -7.52 -1.66 27.95
CA PRO A 639 -7.47 -0.40 28.67
C PRO A 639 -6.33 -0.42 29.68
N MET A 640 -5.54 0.64 29.74
CA MET A 640 -4.39 0.79 30.66
C MET A 640 -4.82 1.03 32.13
N GLN A 641 -6.12 1.09 32.38
CA GLN A 641 -6.63 1.33 33.73
C GLN A 641 -6.28 0.17 34.69
N GLY A 642 -5.62 0.49 35.79
CA GLY A 642 -5.23 -0.50 36.78
C GLY A 642 -3.97 -1.33 36.42
N HIS A 643 -3.22 -0.96 35.38
CA HIS A 643 -1.95 -1.62 35.05
C HIS A 643 -0.82 -1.28 36.05
N ILE A 644 -0.92 -0.11 36.69
CA ILE A 644 -0.01 0.27 37.80
C ILE A 644 -0.83 0.48 39.04
N ARG A 645 -0.40 -0.08 40.14
CA ARG A 645 -1.04 0.09 41.47
C ARG A 645 0.00 0.30 42.54
N PHE A 646 -0.25 1.28 43.41
CA PHE A 646 0.54 1.50 44.61
C PHE A 646 -0.25 1.03 45.83
N HIS A 647 0.34 0.08 46.56
CA HIS A 647 -0.23 -0.52 47.77
C HIS A 647 0.52 -0.03 48.99
N LYS A 648 0.05 1.08 49.57
CA LYS A 648 0.58 1.59 50.82
C LYS A 648 -0.06 0.83 51.97
N ILE A 649 0.74 0.16 52.76
CA ILE A 649 0.29 -0.65 53.91
C ILE A 649 0.77 -0.07 55.23
N GLU A 650 0.03 -0.33 56.28
CA GLU A 650 0.46 -0.03 57.63
C GLU A 650 1.22 -1.25 58.19
N ALA A 651 2.51 -1.12 58.31
CA ALA A 651 3.37 -2.17 58.88
C ALA A 651 4.39 -1.57 59.85
N ALA A 652 4.55 -2.22 60.96
CA ALA A 652 5.55 -1.92 61.96
C ALA A 652 6.18 -3.22 62.50
N GLY A 653 7.41 -3.15 62.87
CA GLY A 653 8.12 -4.33 63.38
C GLY A 653 9.28 -3.99 64.30
N VAL A 654 9.88 -5.04 64.84
CA VAL A 654 11.07 -4.92 65.71
C VAL A 654 12.31 -5.01 64.81
N PRO A 655 13.29 -4.11 64.95
CA PRO A 655 14.54 -4.16 64.21
C PRO A 655 15.28 -5.47 64.42
N LEU A 656 15.85 -6.04 63.35
CA LEU A 656 16.71 -7.20 63.42
C LEU A 656 18.03 -6.88 64.11
N MET A 657 18.50 -7.74 65.01
CA MET A 657 19.77 -7.54 65.72
C MET A 657 20.97 -7.37 64.82
N ALA A 658 20.96 -8.00 63.65
CA ALA A 658 22.12 -7.98 62.75
C ALA A 658 22.19 -6.66 61.89
N SER A 659 21.07 -6.12 61.45
CA SER A 659 21.02 -4.95 60.53
C SER A 659 20.54 -3.67 61.25
N GLY A 660 19.88 -3.80 62.40
CA GLY A 660 19.18 -2.69 63.06
C GLY A 660 17.94 -2.17 62.32
N LEU A 661 17.52 -2.84 61.23
CA LEU A 661 16.43 -2.47 60.34
C LEU A 661 15.22 -3.39 60.50
N VAL A 662 14.04 -2.88 60.22
CA VAL A 662 12.82 -3.69 60.06
C VAL A 662 12.71 -4.14 58.63
N GLU A 663 13.28 -5.28 58.31
CA GLU A 663 13.45 -5.77 56.89
C GLU A 663 12.38 -6.74 56.54
N SER A 664 11.42 -7.08 57.00
CA SER A 664 10.46 -8.14 56.60
C SER A 664 9.22 -8.14 57.48
N SER A 665 8.36 -7.15 57.25
CA SER A 665 7.11 -7.11 57.93
C SER A 665 6.18 -8.23 57.49
N GLN A 666 5.43 -8.82 58.41
CA GLN A 666 4.49 -9.88 58.15
C GLN A 666 3.31 -9.33 57.29
N GLN A 667 2.93 -8.09 57.49
CA GLN A 667 1.86 -7.40 56.77
C GLN A 667 2.21 -7.27 55.28
N GLU A 668 3.46 -6.89 54.97
CA GLU A 668 3.91 -6.76 53.58
C GLU A 668 3.98 -8.11 52.88
N ILE A 669 4.45 -9.17 53.58
CA ILE A 669 4.42 -10.54 53.04
C ILE A 669 2.98 -10.97 52.76
N ALA A 670 2.04 -10.72 53.68
CA ALA A 670 0.64 -11.06 53.52
C ALA A 670 0.00 -10.34 52.30
N GLU A 671 0.36 -9.06 52.11
CA GLU A 671 -0.12 -8.29 50.96
C GLU A 671 0.43 -8.83 49.63
N VAL A 672 1.74 -9.11 49.55
CA VAL A 672 2.35 -9.72 48.35
C VAL A 672 1.71 -11.09 48.08
N VAL A 673 1.48 -11.94 49.07
CA VAL A 673 0.79 -13.23 48.94
C VAL A 673 -0.64 -13.05 48.42
N ARG A 674 -1.36 -12.04 48.95
CA ARG A 674 -2.71 -11.67 48.51
C ARG A 674 -2.72 -11.32 47.02
N LEU A 675 -1.79 -10.46 46.57
CA LEU A 675 -1.63 -10.06 45.17
C LEU A 675 -1.31 -11.26 44.27
N ILE A 676 -0.40 -12.15 44.66
CA ILE A 676 -0.08 -13.38 43.94
C ILE A 676 -1.34 -14.26 43.83
N THR A 677 -2.10 -14.41 44.90
CA THR A 677 -3.33 -15.22 44.91
C THR A 677 -4.42 -14.62 44.02
N GLN A 678 -4.59 -13.30 44.09
CA GLN A 678 -5.50 -12.58 43.20
C GLN A 678 -5.11 -12.80 41.74
N ARG A 679 -3.84 -12.70 41.42
CA ARG A 679 -3.34 -12.92 40.07
C ARG A 679 -3.56 -14.37 39.61
N ALA A 680 -3.37 -15.34 40.48
CA ALA A 680 -3.66 -16.75 40.18
C ALA A 680 -5.14 -17.01 39.81
N GLN A 681 -6.06 -16.25 40.42
CA GLN A 681 -7.51 -16.38 40.17
C GLN A 681 -7.92 -15.80 38.79
N THR A 682 -7.11 -14.94 38.18
CA THR A 682 -7.42 -14.39 36.86
C THR A 682 -7.23 -15.41 35.73
N PHE A 683 -6.54 -16.51 35.98
CA PHE A 683 -6.21 -17.53 34.97
C PHE A 683 -7.00 -18.82 35.17
N THR A 684 -7.74 -19.25 34.15
CA THR A 684 -8.23 -20.62 34.05
C THR A 684 -7.10 -21.57 33.65
N LEU A 685 -6.25 -21.16 32.70
CA LEU A 685 -5.04 -21.82 32.27
C LEU A 685 -3.92 -20.79 32.12
N VAL A 686 -2.82 -20.98 32.85
CA VAL A 686 -1.68 -20.05 32.79
C VAL A 686 -0.92 -20.25 31.49
N PRO A 687 -0.75 -19.18 30.66
CA PRO A 687 0.05 -19.29 29.43
C PRO A 687 1.51 -19.71 29.76
N PRO A 688 2.14 -20.56 28.95
CA PRO A 688 3.54 -20.99 29.21
C PRO A 688 4.55 -19.84 29.23
N SER A 689 4.26 -18.73 28.51
CA SER A 689 5.08 -17.52 28.47
C SER A 689 4.84 -16.56 29.62
N TYR A 690 3.80 -16.78 30.44
CA TYR A 690 3.49 -15.92 31.57
C TYR A 690 4.53 -16.06 32.68
N LEU A 691 5.03 -14.95 33.19
CA LEU A 691 5.97 -14.91 34.30
C LEU A 691 5.63 -13.74 35.22
N LEU A 692 5.31 -14.06 36.47
CA LEU A 692 5.17 -13.06 37.56
C LEU A 692 6.50 -13.00 38.33
N THR A 693 7.11 -11.84 38.42
CA THR A 693 8.33 -11.65 39.19
C THR A 693 8.07 -10.77 40.40
N VAL A 694 8.38 -11.26 41.59
CA VAL A 694 8.40 -10.50 42.81
C VAL A 694 9.83 -10.02 43.08
N VAL A 695 10.05 -8.71 43.03
CA VAL A 695 11.33 -8.08 43.28
C VAL A 695 11.35 -7.62 44.73
N CYS A 696 12.32 -8.07 45.51
CA CYS A 696 12.50 -7.78 46.90
C CYS A 696 13.74 -6.90 47.12
N LEU A 697 13.65 -5.86 47.93
CA LEU A 697 14.81 -5.03 48.25
C LEU A 697 15.77 -5.72 49.26
N THR A 698 15.27 -6.72 50.02
CA THR A 698 16.09 -7.45 50.97
C THR A 698 16.03 -8.97 50.82
N SER A 699 17.15 -9.67 50.98
CA SER A 699 17.23 -11.14 50.92
C SER A 699 16.49 -11.80 52.07
N THR A 700 16.36 -11.16 53.22
CA THR A 700 15.57 -11.63 54.37
C THR A 700 14.10 -11.71 54.01
N PHE A 701 13.52 -10.68 53.37
CA PHE A 701 12.15 -10.70 52.89
C PHE A 701 11.94 -11.78 51.85
N ARG A 702 12.84 -11.87 50.83
CA ARG A 702 12.78 -12.90 49.80
C ARG A 702 12.72 -14.32 50.39
N THR A 703 13.57 -14.59 51.38
CA THR A 703 13.64 -15.91 52.01
C THR A 703 12.36 -16.28 52.77
N ARG A 704 11.81 -15.30 53.53
CA ARG A 704 10.55 -15.49 54.28
C ARG A 704 9.35 -15.63 53.35
N LEU A 705 9.26 -14.75 52.33
CA LEU A 705 8.20 -14.85 51.29
C LEU A 705 8.27 -16.21 50.60
N GLY A 706 9.48 -16.70 50.26
CA GLY A 706 9.66 -18.00 49.63
C GLY A 706 9.22 -19.16 50.50
N ALA A 707 9.41 -19.07 51.85
CA ALA A 707 8.91 -20.05 52.79
C ALA A 707 7.36 -20.04 52.84
N GLU A 708 6.74 -18.88 52.84
CA GLU A 708 5.29 -18.75 52.87
C GLU A 708 4.63 -19.25 51.60
N LEU A 709 5.21 -18.96 50.43
CA LEU A 709 4.72 -19.49 49.15
C LEU A 709 4.88 -21.02 49.03
N ARG A 710 5.94 -21.60 49.57
CA ARG A 710 6.08 -23.08 49.64
C ARG A 710 4.98 -23.68 50.55
N SER A 711 4.69 -23.07 51.66
CA SER A 711 3.57 -23.49 52.53
C SER A 711 2.23 -23.42 51.80
N LEU A 712 2.01 -22.36 51.00
CA LEU A 712 0.81 -22.17 50.20
C LEU A 712 0.69 -23.23 49.10
N ALA A 713 1.81 -23.53 48.40
CA ALA A 713 1.86 -24.57 47.38
C ALA A 713 1.52 -25.96 47.93
N ALA A 714 1.95 -26.25 49.16
CA ALA A 714 1.64 -27.54 49.83
C ALA A 714 0.17 -27.67 50.22
N LYS A 715 -0.56 -26.54 50.42
CA LYS A 715 -1.99 -26.53 50.76
C LYS A 715 -2.92 -26.60 49.55
N SER A 716 -2.47 -26.19 48.38
CA SER A 716 -3.29 -26.11 47.16
C SER A 716 -2.49 -26.50 45.92
N GLU A 717 -2.94 -27.55 45.23
CA GLU A 717 -2.30 -28.00 43.96
C GLU A 717 -2.44 -26.96 42.85
N ALA A 718 -3.57 -26.29 42.78
CA ALA A 718 -3.78 -25.22 41.79
C ALA A 718 -2.78 -24.06 42.01
N MET A 719 -2.59 -23.65 43.26
CA MET A 719 -1.59 -22.68 43.62
C MET A 719 -0.16 -23.19 43.35
N GLY A 720 0.11 -24.46 43.65
CA GLY A 720 1.41 -25.07 43.33
C GLY A 720 1.72 -25.09 41.82
N ARG A 721 0.70 -25.25 40.97
CA ARG A 721 0.85 -25.09 39.50
C ARG A 721 1.14 -23.66 39.09
N PHE A 722 0.40 -22.67 39.62
CA PHE A 722 0.62 -21.25 39.33
C PHE A 722 1.99 -20.77 39.80
N LEU A 723 2.44 -21.19 40.97
CA LEU A 723 3.71 -20.80 41.56
C LEU A 723 4.94 -21.25 40.75
N ARG A 724 4.79 -22.16 39.79
CA ARG A 724 5.87 -22.47 38.82
C ARG A 724 6.15 -21.33 37.88
N HIS A 725 5.16 -20.44 37.69
CA HIS A 725 5.26 -19.21 36.90
C HIS A 725 5.60 -17.98 37.76
N VAL A 726 5.88 -18.16 39.05
CA VAL A 726 6.27 -17.08 39.96
C VAL A 726 7.75 -17.18 40.27
N ARG A 727 8.45 -16.08 40.12
CA ARG A 727 9.87 -15.91 40.44
C ARG A 727 10.02 -14.89 41.56
N ILE A 728 10.82 -15.20 42.56
CA ILE A 728 11.16 -14.21 43.63
C ILE A 728 12.64 -13.92 43.50
N VAL A 729 13.01 -12.66 43.34
CA VAL A 729 14.38 -12.19 43.07
C VAL A 729 14.75 -11.05 43.99
N ASP A 730 16.04 -10.92 44.30
CA ASP A 730 16.57 -9.71 44.89
C ASP A 730 16.69 -8.62 43.82
N ILE A 731 16.60 -7.35 44.22
CA ILE A 731 16.72 -6.23 43.29
C ILE A 731 18.06 -6.21 42.54
N ALA A 732 19.12 -6.78 43.11
CA ALA A 732 20.40 -6.91 42.43
C ALA A 732 20.40 -7.94 41.29
N ASP A 733 19.41 -8.83 41.21
CA ASP A 733 19.28 -9.91 40.25
C ASP A 733 18.29 -9.63 39.10
N VAL A 734 17.89 -8.37 38.89
CA VAL A 734 16.87 -8.01 37.90
C VAL A 734 17.44 -7.55 36.54
N ALA A 735 18.70 -7.12 36.48
CA ALA A 735 19.30 -6.55 35.28
C ALA A 735 19.19 -7.51 34.10
N GLY A 736 18.80 -6.98 32.93
CA GLY A 736 18.69 -7.70 31.68
C GLY A 736 17.57 -8.76 31.62
N ALA A 737 16.70 -8.87 32.64
CA ALA A 737 15.60 -9.81 32.67
C ALA A 737 14.30 -9.18 32.15
N ARG A 738 13.28 -10.04 31.88
CA ARG A 738 11.91 -9.65 31.50
C ARG A 738 10.89 -10.44 32.29
N ALA A 739 9.77 -9.81 32.64
CA ALA A 739 8.64 -10.44 33.29
C ALA A 739 7.33 -9.88 32.79
N THR A 740 6.29 -10.72 32.70
CA THR A 740 4.95 -10.24 32.29
C THR A 740 4.40 -9.27 33.33
N ASP A 741 4.33 -9.72 34.58
CA ASP A 741 3.85 -8.92 35.71
C ASP A 741 4.95 -8.78 36.77
N VAL A 742 4.98 -7.64 37.45
CA VAL A 742 5.97 -7.36 38.51
C VAL A 742 5.26 -6.91 39.76
N ILE A 743 5.66 -7.48 40.87
CA ILE A 743 5.38 -6.96 42.24
C ILE A 743 6.70 -6.46 42.82
N LEU A 744 6.83 -5.15 42.95
CA LEU A 744 8.00 -4.51 43.57
C LEU A 744 7.71 -4.25 45.05
N SER A 745 8.31 -5.06 45.93
CA SER A 745 8.16 -4.91 47.40
C SER A 745 9.34 -4.14 47.95
N MET A 746 9.05 -3.07 48.71
CA MET A 746 10.08 -2.26 49.37
C MET A 746 10.77 -2.98 50.50
N SER A 747 10.17 -4.03 51.01
CA SER A 747 10.74 -4.98 52.00
C SER A 747 11.18 -4.38 53.36
N TYR A 748 11.00 -3.08 53.57
CA TYR A 748 11.29 -2.36 54.83
C TYR A 748 10.02 -1.86 55.50
N ALA A 749 10.03 -1.72 56.84
CA ALA A 749 8.92 -1.15 57.55
C ALA A 749 9.39 -0.21 58.69
N LYS A 750 8.44 0.51 59.23
CA LYS A 750 8.68 1.38 60.40
C LYS A 750 8.88 0.53 61.67
N THR A 751 9.66 1.07 62.60
CA THR A 751 9.72 0.52 63.96
C THR A 751 8.36 0.67 64.64
N THR A 752 8.15 -0.05 65.75
CA THR A 752 6.93 0.06 66.60
C THR A 752 6.68 1.48 67.08
N HIS A 753 7.67 2.35 67.04
CA HIS A 753 7.56 3.78 67.37
C HIS A 753 7.31 4.67 66.16
N GLY A 754 6.97 4.11 65.01
CA GLY A 754 6.65 4.82 63.79
C GLY A 754 7.86 5.41 63.03
N ARG A 755 9.10 5.08 63.45
CA ARG A 755 10.34 5.62 62.86
C ARG A 755 10.87 4.69 61.73
N LEU A 756 11.10 5.22 60.55
CA LEU A 756 11.81 4.54 59.46
C LEU A 756 13.34 4.81 59.60
N LEU A 757 14.13 3.75 59.60
CA LEU A 757 15.57 3.86 59.55
C LEU A 757 15.98 3.92 58.08
N GLN A 758 16.61 5.01 57.69
CA GLN A 758 16.89 5.34 56.27
C GLN A 758 18.22 4.75 55.81
N GLN A 759 18.32 3.44 55.88
CA GLN A 759 19.42 2.63 55.34
C GLN A 759 18.79 1.52 54.48
N PHE A 760 19.12 1.50 53.21
CA PHE A 760 18.45 0.64 52.22
C PHE A 760 19.40 -0.38 51.57
N GLY A 761 20.44 -0.78 52.27
CA GLY A 761 21.28 -1.90 51.92
C GLY A 761 21.92 -1.77 50.52
N VAL A 762 21.55 -2.63 49.61
CA VAL A 762 22.16 -2.62 48.25
C VAL A 762 21.89 -1.33 47.46
N LEU A 763 20.83 -0.61 47.77
CA LEU A 763 20.51 0.65 47.11
C LEU A 763 21.49 1.79 47.47
N GLU A 764 22.23 1.65 48.55
CA GLU A 764 23.26 2.63 48.97
C GLU A 764 24.59 2.46 48.19
N ASN A 765 24.72 1.37 47.44
CA ASN A 765 25.84 1.19 46.53
C ASN A 765 25.68 2.03 45.26
N ASN A 766 26.76 2.27 44.51
CA ASN A 766 26.76 3.05 43.28
C ASN A 766 25.77 2.54 42.24
N GLY A 767 25.32 1.28 42.30
CA GLY A 767 24.33 0.68 41.40
C GLY A 767 22.88 0.88 41.80
N GLY A 768 22.57 1.40 43.00
CA GLY A 768 21.22 1.41 43.54
C GLY A 768 20.16 2.09 42.68
N ARG A 769 20.51 3.22 42.07
CA ARG A 769 19.64 3.92 41.14
C ARG A 769 19.34 3.05 39.88
N GLY A 770 20.37 2.49 39.28
CA GLY A 770 20.23 1.65 38.12
C GLY A 770 19.39 0.37 38.38
N MET A 771 19.56 -0.25 39.55
CA MET A 771 18.77 -1.41 39.97
C MET A 771 17.27 -1.10 40.10
N LEU A 772 16.90 0.08 40.64
CA LEU A 772 15.50 0.50 40.70
C LEU A 772 14.91 0.75 39.30
N LEU A 773 15.67 1.36 38.41
CA LEU A 773 15.24 1.55 37.01
C LEU A 773 15.10 0.20 36.28
N ASP A 774 16.04 -0.72 36.47
CA ASP A 774 15.96 -2.07 35.89
C ASP A 774 14.76 -2.84 36.44
N ALA A 775 14.41 -2.66 37.72
CA ALA A 775 13.22 -3.29 38.32
C ALA A 775 11.90 -2.79 37.71
N LEU A 776 11.82 -1.52 37.34
CA LEU A 776 10.68 -0.97 36.62
C LEU A 776 10.68 -1.42 35.14
N ALA A 777 11.85 -1.45 34.52
CA ALA A 777 12.05 -1.85 33.13
C ALA A 777 11.75 -3.34 32.91
N LEU A 778 11.91 -4.17 33.94
CA LEU A 778 11.56 -5.61 33.96
C LEU A 778 10.11 -5.86 33.60
N CYS A 779 9.20 -4.96 33.99
CA CYS A 779 7.75 -5.10 33.83
C CYS A 779 7.33 -4.95 32.37
N ASP A 780 6.53 -5.89 31.89
CA ASP A 780 5.98 -5.87 30.54
C ASP A 780 4.49 -5.49 30.51
N HIS A 781 3.75 -5.75 31.60
CA HIS A 781 2.30 -5.53 31.60
C HIS A 781 1.81 -4.86 32.90
N HIS A 782 1.72 -5.60 34.04
CA HIS A 782 1.22 -5.03 35.29
C HIS A 782 2.33 -4.81 36.31
N LEU A 783 2.29 -3.67 36.97
CA LEU A 783 3.21 -3.26 38.03
C LEU A 783 2.45 -2.97 39.32
N ASP A 784 2.65 -3.79 40.34
CA ASP A 784 2.20 -3.55 41.68
C ASP A 784 3.39 -3.13 42.55
N ILE A 785 3.33 -1.94 43.18
CA ILE A 785 4.34 -1.45 44.09
C ILE A 785 3.80 -1.56 45.53
N VAL A 786 4.49 -2.29 46.39
CA VAL A 786 4.05 -2.52 47.76
C VAL A 786 5.05 -1.84 48.74
N SER A 787 4.57 -0.96 49.59
CA SER A 787 5.42 -0.26 50.57
C SER A 787 4.73 -0.05 51.89
N ALA A 788 5.50 -0.18 52.96
CA ALA A 788 5.06 0.15 54.33
C ALA A 788 5.37 1.62 54.71
N PHE A 789 5.89 2.40 53.81
CA PHE A 789 6.23 3.82 53.97
C PHE A 789 6.01 4.58 52.67
N GLY A 790 5.91 5.89 52.78
CA GLY A 790 5.75 6.77 51.59
C GLY A 790 6.94 7.69 51.42
N ALA A 791 6.88 8.51 50.36
CA ALA A 791 7.90 9.50 50.06
C ALA A 791 8.13 10.51 51.20
N SER A 792 7.07 10.88 51.88
CA SER A 792 7.10 11.80 53.03
C SER A 792 7.82 11.24 54.26
N ASP A 793 8.02 9.93 54.35
CA ASP A 793 8.77 9.30 55.45
C ASP A 793 10.29 9.34 55.21
N LEU A 794 10.73 9.79 54.01
CA LEU A 794 12.13 9.88 53.60
C LEU A 794 12.63 11.32 53.68
N ASP A 795 13.62 11.53 54.54
CA ASP A 795 14.25 12.82 54.82
C ASP A 795 15.43 13.05 53.86
N ASP A 796 15.34 14.08 53.01
CA ASP A 796 16.39 14.40 52.03
C ASP A 796 17.79 14.61 52.62
N ASP A 797 17.84 15.20 53.84
CA ASP A 797 19.10 15.45 54.55
C ASP A 797 19.83 14.15 54.93
N ARG A 798 19.12 13.02 54.94
CA ARG A 798 19.65 11.70 55.30
C ARG A 798 19.89 10.78 54.08
N LEU A 799 19.42 11.19 52.90
CA LEU A 799 19.60 10.43 51.70
C LEU A 799 20.86 10.91 50.95
N HIS A 800 21.97 10.24 51.19
CA HIS A 800 23.25 10.68 50.63
C HIS A 800 23.51 10.08 49.24
N GLN A 801 23.11 8.84 49.04
CA GLN A 801 23.35 8.09 47.79
C GLN A 801 22.21 8.23 46.80
N ASP A 802 22.52 7.99 45.48
CA ASP A 802 21.55 8.16 44.38
C ASP A 802 20.44 7.12 44.41
N GLY A 803 20.71 5.92 44.92
CA GLY A 803 19.70 4.86 45.02
C GLY A 803 18.55 5.23 45.99
N PRO A 804 18.83 5.58 47.24
CA PRO A 804 17.80 6.06 48.19
C PRO A 804 17.09 7.34 47.74
N LYS A 805 17.77 8.27 47.06
CA LYS A 805 17.11 9.45 46.44
C LYS A 805 16.14 9.02 45.36
N MET A 806 16.55 8.08 44.50
CA MET A 806 15.69 7.52 43.47
C MET A 806 14.50 6.76 44.04
N LEU A 807 14.68 6.06 45.17
CA LEU A 807 13.58 5.39 45.87
C LEU A 807 12.52 6.42 46.34
N LYS A 808 12.93 7.59 46.87
CA LYS A 808 12.01 8.67 47.22
C LYS A 808 11.24 9.18 46.01
N VAL A 809 11.94 9.46 44.90
CA VAL A 809 11.32 9.90 43.63
C VAL A 809 10.33 8.87 43.13
N LEU A 810 10.67 7.58 43.18
CA LEU A 810 9.78 6.49 42.77
C LEU A 810 8.52 6.42 43.63
N LEU A 811 8.65 6.53 44.97
CA LEU A 811 7.50 6.51 45.88
C LEU A 811 6.61 7.75 45.70
N GLN A 812 7.20 8.94 45.52
CA GLN A 812 6.44 10.14 45.21
C GLN A 812 5.64 9.97 43.93
N TRP A 813 6.29 9.51 42.86
CA TRP A 813 5.61 9.22 41.57
C TRP A 813 4.49 8.19 41.78
N ALA A 814 4.72 7.14 42.54
CA ALA A 814 3.73 6.09 42.80
C ALA A 814 2.53 6.58 43.62
N GLU A 815 2.76 7.52 44.59
CA GLU A 815 1.71 8.16 45.36
C GLU A 815 0.88 9.15 44.54
N ASP A 816 1.49 9.82 43.58
CA ASP A 816 0.86 10.79 42.66
C ASP A 816 0.15 10.15 41.46
N LEU A 817 0.17 8.82 41.35
CA LEU A 817 -0.52 8.11 40.29
C LEU A 817 -2.04 8.31 40.35
N ASP A 818 -2.57 9.08 39.41
CA ASP A 818 -4.02 9.28 39.27
C ASP A 818 -4.55 8.41 38.11
N GLU A 819 -5.58 7.58 38.35
CA GLU A 819 -6.24 6.81 37.30
C GLU A 819 -6.96 7.68 36.27
N ALA A 820 -7.28 8.94 36.60
CA ALA A 820 -7.87 9.91 35.68
C ALA A 820 -6.88 10.37 34.58
N ASN A 821 -5.59 10.28 34.80
CA ASN A 821 -4.52 10.74 33.92
C ASN A 821 -3.96 9.65 33.02
N VAL A 822 -4.74 8.62 32.70
CA VAL A 822 -4.34 7.60 31.73
C VAL A 822 -4.20 8.22 30.34
N VAL A 823 -3.01 8.16 29.77
CA VAL A 823 -2.74 8.61 28.41
C VAL A 823 -3.51 7.73 27.43
N ARG A 824 -4.39 8.33 26.63
CA ARG A 824 -5.16 7.59 25.62
C ARG A 824 -4.51 7.78 24.26
N PRO A 825 -4.53 6.75 23.40
CA PRO A 825 -4.10 6.90 22.02
C PRO A 825 -4.91 7.97 21.30
N ALA A 826 -4.24 8.80 20.50
CA ALA A 826 -4.89 9.82 19.68
C ALA A 826 -5.39 9.22 18.36
N ILE A 827 -6.44 9.82 17.80
CA ILE A 827 -6.94 9.54 16.46
C ILE A 827 -6.55 10.75 15.61
N LYS A 828 -5.73 10.55 14.58
CA LYS A 828 -5.46 11.57 13.57
C LYS A 828 -6.05 11.11 12.24
N GLN A 829 -6.80 11.98 11.56
CA GLN A 829 -7.12 11.77 10.17
C GLN A 829 -5.91 12.19 9.33
N THR A 830 -5.35 11.27 8.59
CA THR A 830 -4.34 11.56 7.56
C THR A 830 -4.96 11.35 6.20
N ASP A 831 -4.79 12.35 5.32
CA ASP A 831 -5.31 12.29 3.95
C ASP A 831 -4.40 11.48 3.00
N GLU A 832 -3.36 10.84 3.52
CA GLU A 832 -2.31 10.22 2.70
C GLU A 832 -2.73 8.92 1.99
N ASN A 833 -3.70 8.18 2.53
CA ASN A 833 -4.18 6.92 1.94
C ASN A 833 -5.68 6.96 1.71
N VAL A 834 -6.07 7.48 0.55
CA VAL A 834 -7.48 7.71 0.18
C VAL A 834 -8.27 6.40 0.10
N LEU A 835 -7.70 5.35 -0.52
CA LEU A 835 -8.35 4.04 -0.60
C LEU A 835 -8.67 3.48 0.79
N PHE A 836 -7.76 3.69 1.74
CA PHE A 836 -7.92 3.19 3.09
C PHE A 836 -8.98 3.97 3.88
N ASN A 837 -9.10 5.28 3.59
CA ASN A 837 -10.16 6.13 4.15
C ASN A 837 -11.54 5.76 3.59
N ASP A 838 -11.65 5.44 2.29
CA ASP A 838 -12.88 4.93 1.69
C ASP A 838 -13.32 3.61 2.38
N LEU A 839 -12.39 2.67 2.55
CA LEU A 839 -12.65 1.43 3.29
C LEU A 839 -13.12 1.70 4.72
N ALA A 840 -12.47 2.63 5.43
CA ALA A 840 -12.86 3.01 6.79
C ALA A 840 -14.30 3.56 6.83
N THR A 841 -14.68 4.34 5.82
CA THR A 841 -16.03 4.89 5.69
C THR A 841 -17.05 3.79 5.45
N ARG A 842 -16.80 2.86 4.53
CA ARG A 842 -17.68 1.70 4.26
C ARG A 842 -17.84 0.79 5.48
N ILE A 843 -16.74 0.56 6.22
CA ILE A 843 -16.78 -0.22 7.47
C ILE A 843 -17.66 0.48 8.53
N ARG A 844 -17.60 1.83 8.65
CA ARG A 844 -18.48 2.60 9.55
C ARG A 844 -19.93 2.51 9.12
N GLU A 845 -20.25 2.50 7.84
CA GLU A 845 -21.60 2.34 7.31
C GLU A 845 -22.22 0.97 7.68
N ARG A 846 -21.38 -0.06 7.88
CA ARG A 846 -21.82 -1.37 8.43
C ARG A 846 -22.05 -1.34 9.95
N GLY A 847 -21.97 -0.17 10.60
CA GLY A 847 -22.24 0.01 12.03
C GLY A 847 -21.06 -0.37 12.94
N LEU A 848 -19.85 -0.48 12.42
CA LEU A 848 -18.64 -0.76 13.18
C LEU A 848 -17.93 0.52 13.62
N ASN A 849 -17.18 0.44 14.72
CA ASN A 849 -16.32 1.52 15.18
C ASN A 849 -14.95 1.43 14.48
N VAL A 850 -14.51 2.52 13.87
CA VAL A 850 -13.25 2.56 13.08
C VAL A 850 -12.48 3.82 13.41
N ALA A 851 -11.19 3.66 13.67
CA ALA A 851 -10.24 4.76 13.78
C ALA A 851 -9.05 4.51 12.82
N VAL A 852 -8.62 5.57 12.14
CA VAL A 852 -7.46 5.57 11.25
C VAL A 852 -6.32 6.31 11.96
N ASP A 853 -5.07 5.90 11.71
CA ASP A 853 -3.85 6.45 12.34
C ASP A 853 -3.93 6.49 13.87
N TYR A 854 -4.31 5.36 14.46
CA TYR A 854 -4.55 5.20 15.88
C TYR A 854 -3.26 4.94 16.65
N GLY A 855 -2.86 5.81 17.54
CA GLY A 855 -1.64 5.63 18.32
C GLY A 855 -1.26 6.81 19.21
N TYR A 856 -0.02 6.77 19.70
CA TYR A 856 0.56 7.81 20.53
C TYR A 856 1.44 8.76 19.71
N ASP A 857 1.44 10.04 20.06
CA ASP A 857 2.35 11.00 19.43
C ASP A 857 3.81 10.64 19.77
N GLY A 858 4.62 10.43 18.73
CA GLY A 858 6.00 9.98 18.86
C GLY A 858 6.21 8.50 19.18
N GLY A 859 5.13 7.71 19.28
CA GLY A 859 5.12 6.27 19.50
C GLY A 859 4.65 5.47 18.28
N MET A 860 4.29 4.21 18.54
CA MET A 860 3.70 3.33 17.53
C MET A 860 2.33 3.85 17.10
N LYS A 861 2.02 3.69 15.80
CA LYS A 861 0.70 3.94 15.23
C LYS A 861 0.23 2.75 14.43
N LEU A 862 -1.06 2.47 14.55
CA LEU A 862 -1.75 1.45 13.77
C LEU A 862 -2.52 2.13 12.64
N PRO A 863 -2.34 1.72 11.39
CA PRO A 863 -2.96 2.38 10.23
C PRO A 863 -4.47 2.47 10.34
N MET A 864 -5.14 1.37 10.73
CA MET A 864 -6.56 1.35 11.03
C MET A 864 -6.85 0.36 12.15
N VAL A 865 -7.78 0.71 13.03
CA VAL A 865 -8.31 -0.20 14.05
C VAL A 865 -9.82 -0.27 13.98
N VAL A 866 -10.35 -1.49 14.14
CA VAL A 866 -11.77 -1.76 14.01
C VAL A 866 -12.30 -2.51 15.24
N GLY A 867 -13.52 -2.17 15.63
CA GLY A 867 -14.22 -2.79 16.76
C GLY A 867 -15.73 -2.77 16.61
N LEU A 868 -16.45 -3.50 17.47
CA LEU A 868 -17.90 -3.39 17.56
C LEU A 868 -18.27 -2.07 18.24
N LYS A 869 -19.45 -1.55 17.92
CA LYS A 869 -20.01 -0.39 18.60
C LYS A 869 -20.09 -0.66 20.10
N ASP A 870 -19.66 0.29 20.90
CA ASP A 870 -19.61 0.23 22.37
C ASP A 870 -18.63 -0.81 22.97
N LYS A 871 -17.73 -1.38 22.16
CA LYS A 871 -16.63 -2.24 22.62
C LYS A 871 -15.27 -1.66 22.25
N PRO A 872 -14.21 -1.98 22.99
CA PRO A 872 -12.87 -1.60 22.60
C PRO A 872 -12.49 -2.13 21.23
N PHE A 873 -11.66 -1.40 20.51
CA PHE A 873 -11.08 -1.90 19.27
C PHE A 873 -10.43 -3.28 19.46
N ALA A 874 -10.52 -4.13 18.46
CA ALA A 874 -10.03 -5.50 18.55
C ALA A 874 -9.15 -5.94 17.39
N LEU A 875 -9.36 -5.36 16.21
CA LEU A 875 -8.69 -5.72 14.99
C LEU A 875 -7.82 -4.55 14.50
N ALA A 876 -6.54 -4.80 14.29
CA ALA A 876 -5.63 -3.91 13.61
C ALA A 876 -5.55 -4.31 12.13
N VAL A 877 -5.81 -3.35 11.24
CA VAL A 877 -5.84 -3.57 9.80
C VAL A 877 -4.67 -2.84 9.16
N PHE A 878 -3.87 -3.57 8.42
CA PHE A 878 -2.72 -3.08 7.64
C PHE A 878 -3.03 -3.15 6.15
N THR A 879 -2.26 -2.40 5.37
CA THR A 879 -2.31 -2.45 3.90
C THR A 879 -0.89 -2.42 3.34
N ASP A 880 -0.76 -2.78 2.08
CA ASP A 880 0.49 -2.78 1.32
C ASP A 880 0.88 -1.38 0.80
N ASP A 881 0.77 -0.37 1.65
CA ASP A 881 1.09 1.04 1.38
C ASP A 881 2.61 1.31 1.31
N ALA A 882 2.96 2.59 1.19
CA ALA A 882 4.36 3.03 1.13
C ALA A 882 5.13 2.70 2.42
N GLN A 883 4.47 2.72 3.58
CA GLN A 883 5.06 2.39 4.87
C GLN A 883 5.40 0.90 4.95
N PHE A 884 4.49 0.04 4.50
CA PHE A 884 4.70 -1.40 4.37
C PHE A 884 5.83 -1.73 3.37
N MET A 885 5.89 -1.01 2.24
CA MET A 885 6.99 -1.15 1.27
C MET A 885 8.34 -0.73 1.87
N GLY A 886 8.38 0.31 2.70
CA GLY A 886 9.58 0.85 3.34
C GLY A 886 10.24 -0.07 4.37
N MET A 887 9.54 -1.10 4.87
CA MET A 887 10.11 -2.08 5.80
C MET A 887 11.24 -2.87 5.16
N GLN A 888 12.29 -3.17 5.93
CA GLN A 888 13.54 -3.72 5.41
C GLN A 888 13.43 -5.13 4.81
N SER A 889 12.51 -5.95 5.29
CA SER A 889 12.43 -7.34 4.87
C SER A 889 11.01 -7.89 4.76
N THR A 890 10.84 -8.91 3.91
CA THR A 890 9.59 -9.67 3.81
C THR A 890 9.22 -10.33 5.15
N ARG A 891 10.21 -10.78 5.93
CA ARG A 891 9.99 -11.33 7.27
C ARG A 891 9.42 -10.29 8.22
N GLU A 892 9.90 -9.07 8.18
CA GLU A 892 9.40 -7.96 8.99
C GLU A 892 7.93 -7.66 8.66
N ARG A 893 7.60 -7.53 7.39
CA ARG A 893 6.25 -7.20 6.91
C ARG A 893 5.21 -8.25 7.26
N HIS A 894 5.52 -9.51 6.98
CA HIS A 894 4.52 -10.58 7.00
C HIS A 894 4.50 -11.40 8.30
N ARG A 895 5.58 -11.38 9.07
CA ARG A 895 5.69 -12.18 10.30
C ARG A 895 5.99 -11.35 11.53
N ILE A 896 7.09 -10.57 11.54
CA ILE A 896 7.55 -9.91 12.76
C ILE A 896 6.53 -8.88 13.22
N LEU A 897 6.18 -7.91 12.36
CA LEU A 897 5.22 -6.86 12.70
C LEU A 897 3.85 -7.45 13.11
N PRO A 898 3.21 -8.36 12.37
CA PRO A 898 1.98 -8.97 12.82
C PRO A 898 2.11 -9.66 14.19
N GLN A 899 3.16 -10.45 14.43
CA GLN A 899 3.38 -11.10 15.72
C GLN A 899 3.61 -10.12 16.86
N GLU A 900 4.31 -9.03 16.63
CA GLU A 900 4.51 -7.96 17.59
C GLU A 900 3.18 -7.29 17.98
N ILE A 901 2.35 -6.96 16.99
CA ILE A 901 1.02 -6.37 17.21
C ILE A 901 0.10 -7.37 17.94
N GLU A 902 0.13 -8.65 17.57
CA GLU A 902 -0.61 -9.70 18.29
C GLU A 902 -0.14 -9.84 19.73
N SER A 903 1.15 -9.68 20.00
CA SER A 903 1.69 -9.70 21.36
C SER A 903 1.13 -8.58 22.24
N LEU A 904 0.70 -7.45 21.62
CA LEU A 904 0.03 -6.34 22.29
C LEU A 904 -1.48 -6.55 22.48
N GLY A 905 -1.99 -7.73 22.11
CA GLY A 905 -3.38 -8.15 22.30
C GLY A 905 -4.31 -7.89 21.13
N TRP A 906 -3.82 -7.32 20.04
CA TRP A 906 -4.59 -7.10 18.83
C TRP A 906 -4.74 -8.39 18.01
N SER A 907 -5.83 -8.49 17.28
CA SER A 907 -5.87 -9.39 16.12
C SER A 907 -5.41 -8.60 14.90
N VAL A 908 -4.72 -9.23 13.98
CA VAL A 908 -4.13 -8.55 12.81
C VAL A 908 -4.77 -9.07 11.53
N MET A 909 -4.97 -8.18 10.58
CA MET A 909 -5.44 -8.50 9.24
C MET A 909 -4.75 -7.58 8.23
N THR A 910 -4.38 -8.11 7.07
CA THR A 910 -3.88 -7.33 5.94
C THR A 910 -4.94 -7.25 4.85
N ILE A 911 -5.19 -6.04 4.35
CA ILE A 911 -6.00 -5.76 3.17
C ILE A 911 -5.05 -5.33 2.05
N TRP A 912 -5.15 -6.02 0.91
CA TRP A 912 -4.31 -5.76 -0.25
C TRP A 912 -4.95 -4.69 -1.14
N SER A 913 -4.20 -3.64 -1.49
CA SER A 913 -4.70 -2.48 -2.24
C SER A 913 -5.39 -2.85 -3.55
N VAL A 914 -4.86 -3.82 -4.29
CA VAL A 914 -5.48 -4.29 -5.53
C VAL A 914 -6.84 -4.93 -5.26
N GLY A 915 -6.96 -5.79 -4.23
CA GLY A 915 -8.21 -6.42 -3.83
C GLY A 915 -9.24 -5.39 -3.36
N ALA A 916 -8.81 -4.45 -2.53
CA ALA A 916 -9.65 -3.37 -2.00
C ALA A 916 -10.17 -2.44 -3.10
N PHE A 917 -9.35 -2.14 -4.09
CA PHE A 917 -9.76 -1.32 -5.23
C PHE A 917 -10.74 -2.03 -6.16
N VAL A 918 -10.51 -3.31 -6.45
CA VAL A 918 -11.36 -4.09 -7.38
C VAL A 918 -12.71 -4.45 -6.73
N ASN A 919 -12.72 -4.82 -5.46
CA ASN A 919 -13.95 -5.21 -4.76
C ASN A 919 -13.91 -4.79 -3.28
N PRO A 920 -14.13 -3.51 -2.97
CA PRO A 920 -14.09 -3.00 -1.60
C PRO A 920 -15.09 -3.67 -0.67
N GLU A 921 -16.29 -4.01 -1.15
CA GLU A 921 -17.32 -4.66 -0.35
C GLU A 921 -16.90 -6.06 0.15
N LYS A 922 -16.21 -6.83 -0.69
CA LYS A 922 -15.65 -8.13 -0.30
C LYS A 922 -14.63 -7.97 0.85
N GLU A 923 -13.81 -6.94 0.80
CA GLU A 923 -12.83 -6.69 1.86
C GLU A 923 -13.51 -6.21 3.15
N VAL A 924 -14.54 -5.39 3.06
CA VAL A 924 -15.39 -5.00 4.20
C VAL A 924 -16.04 -6.22 4.84
N ASP A 925 -16.62 -7.12 4.04
CA ASP A 925 -17.23 -8.36 4.54
C ASP A 925 -16.20 -9.27 5.25
N ARG A 926 -14.94 -9.32 4.76
CA ARG A 926 -13.84 -10.03 5.44
C ARG A 926 -13.53 -9.43 6.81
N VAL A 927 -13.52 -8.10 6.93
CA VAL A 927 -13.32 -7.40 8.21
C VAL A 927 -14.43 -7.73 9.18
N VAL A 928 -15.69 -7.69 8.74
CA VAL A 928 -16.87 -8.04 9.56
C VAL A 928 -16.80 -9.49 10.03
N ALA A 929 -16.50 -10.42 9.14
CA ALA A 929 -16.35 -11.85 9.48
C ALA A 929 -15.24 -12.07 10.52
N ARG A 930 -14.07 -11.45 10.32
CA ARG A 930 -12.94 -11.57 11.23
C ARG A 930 -13.27 -11.03 12.63
N LEU A 931 -13.98 -9.90 12.71
CA LEU A 931 -14.45 -9.38 13.99
C LEU A 931 -15.44 -10.34 14.67
N GLY A 932 -16.33 -10.96 13.90
CA GLY A 932 -17.25 -11.99 14.41
C GLY A 932 -16.49 -13.13 15.08
N GLU A 933 -15.47 -13.68 14.45
CA GLU A 933 -14.60 -14.73 15.01
C GLU A 933 -13.94 -14.27 16.32
N ILE A 934 -13.30 -13.07 16.33
CA ILE A 934 -12.59 -12.54 17.50
C ILE A 934 -13.49 -12.43 18.74
N TYR A 935 -14.76 -12.13 18.54
CA TYR A 935 -15.68 -11.98 19.68
C TYR A 935 -16.39 -13.28 20.05
N GLN A 936 -16.48 -14.28 19.13
CA GLN A 936 -16.98 -15.63 19.44
C GLN A 936 -15.95 -16.46 20.23
N ASP A 937 -14.67 -16.39 19.85
CA ASP A 937 -13.59 -17.11 20.56
C ASP A 937 -13.40 -16.66 22.03
N LYS A 938 -14.00 -15.54 22.43
CA LYS A 938 -13.91 -14.97 23.79
C LYS A 938 -15.15 -15.23 24.67
N GLN A 939 -16.19 -15.87 24.14
CA GLN A 939 -17.32 -16.37 24.93
C GLN A 939 -17.09 -17.82 25.40
#